data_830ceede6305ae7a9e16b8a2769100c1
#
_entry.id   830ceede6305ae7a9e16b8a2769100c1
#
_cell.length_a   1.000
_cell.length_b   1.000
_cell.length_c   1.000
_cell.angle_alpha   90.00
_cell.angle_beta   90.00
_cell.angle_gamma   90.00
#
_symmetry.space_group_name_H-M   'P 1'
#
loop_
_entity.id
_entity.type
_entity.pdbx_description
1 polymer ?
#
loop_
_entity_poly.entity_id
_entity_poly.type
_entity_poly.pdbx_seq_one_letter_code
_entity_poly.pdbx_strand_id
1 'polypeptide(L)'
;MKIKNQQSPARGDIKTRLFNMKRILYTLAIALSILACSDEIDKSNRYTFTGETMADFLLNRSEKYSHMITLLKRAELFSLLNTYGQFTLFLPDNEAVEKYIQEQDSIYSTTKDTEAPIYTGITSPFVEELSDSMANVIARMHLIEKNYHTAEFGEGAIGKWNFNDRTLVVSYKVVDERFYIMLNNSAAIIDSDNEVENGIVHVIDKVIDPEYKTVANKISEFRFFSLFHSAIAETGFSNAVSEKFCRDSESFKEELQNYWKLNPNRYIKFTAFVEPDKVFNENGIYSLDDLKAFAEKWYGTEAKGNYKDPKNALYKFVAYHFVEGEIPYNRIVLSKSGTGPDFDKYYVAGHDLYNYYPTMQGTLMKAMRPLSTTDGRNIYLNYSKRALPYNIEMRRHINVRVIELTEFTQMDEKYTDFMPNAGNGLIHPIDKILIYNENEMVGNIINERMRFDFASLQPELSSNNLWQNTYGEFPAEYFKGIKKMGGNGLIMYIPGAGYLLDNIWLYVDFDFSFKLPPVPPRTYEIRISQQAHNHINTGRTMASYQLYLDNKICGNPLLQEPHSDDLDIGWIEDNVTYDNGVELDKQMRNRGWMKAPDSYNDYYGGFVNARQSFSYLRKIIAREYLSDGEHWLRFRYLGAPTVEGYRLFILPIDYIEIVPLHIVSDPVKPEDRH
;
A
#
# COMPACT_ATOMS: atom_id res chain seq x y z
N MET A 1 7.94 1.91 95.48
CA MET A 1 7.77 2.94 94.44
C MET A 1 7.06 2.26 93.21
N LYS A 2 5.75 2.57 92.98
CA LYS A 2 4.92 1.87 91.99
C LYS A 2 5.09 2.51 90.61
N ILE A 3 5.49 1.73 89.61
CA ILE A 3 5.48 2.16 88.22
C ILE A 3 4.20 1.68 87.57
N LYS A 4 3.42 2.61 87.07
CA LYS A 4 2.13 2.35 86.36
C LYS A 4 2.42 1.84 84.92
N ASN A 5 1.85 0.69 84.57
CA ASN A 5 1.77 0.23 83.21
C ASN A 5 0.75 1.10 82.46
N GLN A 6 1.20 1.71 81.33
CA GLN A 6 0.30 2.22 80.30
C GLN A 6 0.03 1.14 79.26
N GLN A 7 -1.22 0.75 79.10
CA GLN A 7 -1.69 -0.14 78.05
C GLN A 7 -1.78 0.63 76.72
N SER A 8 -1.23 0.04 75.69
CA SER A 8 -1.37 0.52 74.29
C SER A 8 -2.83 0.23 73.78
N PRO A 9 -3.42 1.11 72.97
CA PRO A 9 -4.76 0.87 72.45
C PRO A 9 -4.81 -0.26 71.40
N ALA A 10 -5.87 -1.03 71.47
CA ALA A 10 -6.10 -2.27 70.75
C ALA A 10 -6.10 -2.05 69.21
N ARG A 11 -5.41 -2.92 68.47
CA ARG A 11 -5.30 -2.96 66.99
C ARG A 11 -6.64 -3.06 66.22
N GLY A 12 -7.76 -3.23 66.90
CA GLY A 12 -9.12 -3.33 66.30
C GLY A 12 -9.72 -2.00 65.89
N ASP A 13 -9.42 -0.94 66.60
CA ASP A 13 -10.08 0.38 66.43
C ASP A 13 -9.55 1.16 65.22
N ILE A 14 -8.30 0.92 64.82
CA ILE A 14 -7.66 1.58 63.66
C ILE A 14 -8.20 1.03 62.32
N LYS A 15 -8.44 -0.28 62.22
CA LYS A 15 -9.01 -0.88 60.99
C LYS A 15 -10.47 -0.46 60.76
N THR A 16 -11.24 -0.31 61.78
CA THR A 16 -12.66 0.13 61.68
C THR A 16 -12.73 1.61 61.31
N ARG A 17 -11.85 2.46 61.86
CA ARG A 17 -11.75 3.89 61.47
C ARG A 17 -11.26 4.07 60.01
N LEU A 18 -10.28 3.31 59.58
CA LEU A 18 -9.80 3.30 58.17
C LEU A 18 -10.86 2.79 57.19
N PHE A 19 -11.65 1.79 57.59
CA PHE A 19 -12.75 1.25 56.75
C PHE A 19 -13.89 2.27 56.62
N ASN A 20 -14.24 2.96 57.70
CA ASN A 20 -15.28 4.00 57.65
C ASN A 20 -14.80 5.24 56.91
N MET A 21 -13.50 5.63 57.00
CA MET A 21 -12.92 6.72 56.23
C MET A 21 -12.89 6.43 54.74
N LYS A 22 -12.61 5.18 54.33
CA LYS A 22 -12.67 4.80 52.91
C LYS A 22 -14.14 4.82 52.40
N ARG A 23 -15.12 4.40 53.17
CA ARG A 23 -16.54 4.53 52.82
C ARG A 23 -16.96 5.99 52.65
N ILE A 24 -16.56 6.87 53.54
CA ILE A 24 -16.85 8.31 53.46
C ILE A 24 -16.17 8.92 52.21
N LEU A 25 -14.94 8.53 51.90
CA LEU A 25 -14.22 8.98 50.69
C LEU A 25 -14.90 8.46 49.39
N TYR A 26 -15.38 7.22 49.37
CA TYR A 26 -16.10 6.69 48.22
C TYR A 26 -17.48 7.34 48.03
N THR A 27 -18.22 7.62 49.13
CA THR A 27 -19.50 8.35 49.05
C THR A 27 -19.29 9.81 48.67
N LEU A 28 -18.20 10.46 49.11
CA LEU A 28 -17.84 11.83 48.68
C LEU A 28 -17.43 11.86 47.19
N ALA A 29 -16.68 10.86 46.75
CA ALA A 29 -16.29 10.74 45.33
C ALA A 29 -17.49 10.49 44.41
N ILE A 30 -18.45 9.65 44.82
CA ILE A 30 -19.70 9.42 44.11
C ILE A 30 -20.59 10.67 44.13
N ALA A 31 -20.68 11.39 45.27
CA ALA A 31 -21.42 12.65 45.36
C ALA A 31 -20.78 13.76 44.50
N LEU A 32 -19.45 13.84 44.41
CA LEU A 32 -18.73 14.78 43.53
C LEU A 32 -18.91 14.39 42.05
N SER A 33 -18.99 13.10 41.69
CA SER A 33 -19.24 12.69 40.31
C SER A 33 -20.68 12.95 39.86
N ILE A 34 -21.66 12.93 40.80
CA ILE A 34 -23.04 13.28 40.51
C ILE A 34 -23.23 14.81 40.37
N LEU A 35 -22.44 15.61 41.10
CA LEU A 35 -22.44 17.07 40.98
C LEU A 35 -21.66 17.55 39.72
N ALA A 36 -20.73 16.77 39.20
CA ALA A 36 -20.02 17.05 37.95
C ALA A 36 -20.87 16.74 36.70
N CYS A 37 -22.01 16.03 36.85
CA CYS A 37 -22.93 15.75 35.74
C CYS A 37 -24.07 16.78 35.61
N SER A 38 -24.02 17.91 36.32
CA SER A 38 -25.00 19.00 36.16
C SER A 38 -24.43 20.26 35.48
N ASP A 39 -23.30 20.14 34.79
CA ASP A 39 -22.98 21.15 33.81
C ASP A 39 -24.05 21.08 32.72
N GLU A 40 -25.00 22.03 32.74
CA GLU A 40 -25.71 22.39 31.54
C GLU A 40 -24.65 22.58 30.48
N ILE A 41 -24.65 21.68 29.48
CA ILE A 41 -23.81 21.84 28.29
C ILE A 41 -24.10 23.26 27.80
N ASP A 42 -23.13 24.12 28.01
CA ASP A 42 -23.23 25.53 27.61
C ASP A 42 -23.51 25.53 26.10
N LYS A 43 -24.79 25.83 25.76
CA LYS A 43 -25.25 25.85 24.37
C LYS A 43 -24.53 26.92 23.55
N SER A 44 -23.82 27.87 24.22
CA SER A 44 -22.99 28.88 23.57
C SER A 44 -21.72 28.32 22.96
N ASN A 45 -21.26 27.12 23.41
CA ASN A 45 -20.09 26.42 22.85
C ASN A 45 -20.47 25.31 21.86
N ARG A 46 -21.74 25.14 21.52
CA ARG A 46 -22.11 24.33 20.37
C ARG A 46 -21.74 25.14 19.11
N TYR A 47 -20.73 24.62 18.41
CA TYR A 47 -20.46 25.10 17.04
C TYR A 47 -21.74 24.82 16.23
N THR A 48 -22.48 25.88 15.92
CA THR A 48 -23.59 25.83 14.98
C THR A 48 -23.03 26.25 13.64
N PHE A 49 -23.26 25.48 12.61
CA PHE A 49 -22.96 25.90 11.26
C PHE A 49 -23.56 27.30 11.02
N THR A 50 -22.69 28.25 10.72
CA THR A 50 -23.09 29.62 10.40
C THR A 50 -23.12 29.86 8.89
N GLY A 51 -22.51 28.96 8.12
CA GLY A 51 -22.45 28.92 6.68
C GLY A 51 -23.27 27.79 6.06
N GLU A 52 -23.14 27.66 4.75
CA GLU A 52 -23.81 26.64 3.94
C GLU A 52 -23.13 25.28 4.13
N THR A 53 -23.86 24.24 4.58
CA THR A 53 -23.36 22.84 4.57
C THR A 53 -23.40 22.28 3.15
N MET A 54 -22.76 21.13 2.94
CA MET A 54 -22.83 20.44 1.64
C MET A 54 -24.26 20.04 1.27
N ALA A 55 -25.08 19.64 2.25
CA ALA A 55 -26.49 19.38 2.04
C ALA A 55 -27.26 20.66 1.65
N ASP A 56 -26.98 21.81 2.31
CA ASP A 56 -27.59 23.11 1.97
C ASP A 56 -27.17 23.58 0.58
N PHE A 57 -25.90 23.40 0.21
CA PHE A 57 -25.39 23.68 -1.13
C PHE A 57 -26.23 23.00 -2.21
N LEU A 58 -26.52 21.69 -2.01
CA LEU A 58 -27.35 20.90 -2.91
C LEU A 58 -28.81 21.37 -2.92
N LEU A 59 -29.41 21.63 -1.75
CA LEU A 59 -30.81 22.03 -1.63
C LEU A 59 -31.06 23.41 -2.21
N ASN A 60 -30.15 24.38 -2.00
CA ASN A 60 -30.24 25.73 -2.53
C ASN A 60 -30.11 25.78 -4.08
N ARG A 61 -29.58 24.67 -4.67
CA ARG A 61 -29.40 24.52 -6.13
C ARG A 61 -30.12 23.28 -6.66
N SER A 62 -31.24 22.90 -6.01
CA SER A 62 -31.96 21.67 -6.29
C SER A 62 -32.47 21.52 -7.72
N GLU A 63 -32.78 22.65 -8.40
CA GLU A 63 -33.14 22.63 -9.83
C GLU A 63 -32.06 22.00 -10.71
N LYS A 64 -30.78 22.17 -10.31
CA LYS A 64 -29.62 21.67 -11.06
C LYS A 64 -29.16 20.29 -10.61
N TYR A 65 -29.40 19.90 -9.34
CA TYR A 65 -28.84 18.72 -8.71
C TYR A 65 -29.88 17.75 -8.11
N SER A 66 -31.17 17.83 -8.53
CA SER A 66 -32.24 17.00 -7.95
C SER A 66 -31.97 15.50 -8.05
N HIS A 67 -31.34 15.03 -9.12
CA HIS A 67 -31.00 13.62 -9.29
C HIS A 67 -29.95 13.17 -8.27
N MET A 68 -28.85 13.93 -8.09
CA MET A 68 -27.85 13.60 -7.06
C MET A 68 -28.43 13.68 -5.65
N ILE A 69 -29.30 14.64 -5.35
CA ILE A 69 -30.02 14.67 -4.08
C ILE A 69 -30.84 13.40 -3.86
N THR A 70 -31.53 12.91 -4.89
CA THR A 70 -32.31 11.68 -4.84
C THR A 70 -31.40 10.46 -4.62
N LEU A 71 -30.29 10.34 -5.34
CA LEU A 71 -29.32 9.27 -5.20
C LEU A 71 -28.68 9.25 -3.80
N LEU A 72 -28.25 10.42 -3.30
CA LEU A 72 -27.65 10.57 -1.96
C LEU A 72 -28.65 10.24 -0.84
N LYS A 73 -29.93 10.59 -0.99
CA LYS A 73 -30.99 10.21 -0.03
C LYS A 73 -31.23 8.73 -0.03
N ARG A 74 -31.33 8.08 -1.19
CA ARG A 74 -31.51 6.62 -1.32
C ARG A 74 -30.30 5.86 -0.79
N ALA A 75 -29.10 6.40 -0.92
CA ALA A 75 -27.85 5.88 -0.37
C ALA A 75 -27.68 6.13 1.14
N GLU A 76 -28.63 6.79 1.79
CA GLU A 76 -28.56 7.21 3.21
C GLU A 76 -27.38 8.14 3.53
N LEU A 77 -26.77 8.75 2.51
CA LEU A 77 -25.62 9.64 2.68
C LEU A 77 -26.01 11.11 2.86
N PHE A 78 -27.24 11.50 2.49
CA PHE A 78 -27.64 12.90 2.51
C PHE A 78 -27.63 13.49 3.93
N SER A 79 -28.01 12.72 4.95
CA SER A 79 -27.94 13.16 6.33
C SER A 79 -26.51 13.35 6.82
N LEU A 80 -25.56 12.54 6.33
CA LEU A 80 -24.14 12.68 6.63
C LEU A 80 -23.60 14.04 6.14
N LEU A 81 -24.04 14.49 4.97
CA LEU A 81 -23.64 15.78 4.36
C LEU A 81 -24.21 17.01 5.09
N ASN A 82 -25.07 16.80 6.06
CA ASN A 82 -25.60 17.85 6.94
C ASN A 82 -24.99 17.83 8.34
N THR A 83 -23.95 16.99 8.56
CA THR A 83 -23.26 16.86 9.84
C THR A 83 -21.84 17.39 9.78
N TYR A 84 -21.19 17.46 10.96
CA TYR A 84 -19.77 17.76 11.02
C TYR A 84 -18.95 16.68 10.29
N GLY A 85 -17.94 17.10 9.56
CA GLY A 85 -17.08 16.21 8.80
C GLY A 85 -16.15 16.99 7.88
N GLN A 86 -15.36 16.28 7.12
CA GLN A 86 -14.52 16.81 6.05
C GLN A 86 -14.75 15.94 4.83
N PHE A 87 -15.48 16.46 3.85
CA PHE A 87 -15.84 15.70 2.67
C PHE A 87 -15.45 16.43 1.39
N THR A 88 -15.14 15.68 0.36
CA THR A 88 -15.10 16.18 -1.02
C THR A 88 -16.20 15.50 -1.81
N LEU A 89 -17.08 16.30 -2.40
CA LEU A 89 -18.14 15.83 -3.29
C LEU A 89 -17.81 16.24 -4.73
N PHE A 90 -17.68 15.25 -5.61
CA PHE A 90 -17.65 15.44 -7.04
C PHE A 90 -19.09 15.40 -7.56
N LEU A 91 -19.63 16.54 -7.96
CA LEU A 91 -21.07 16.76 -8.16
C LEU A 91 -21.43 16.86 -9.66
N PRO A 92 -21.96 15.81 -10.28
CA PRO A 92 -22.57 15.91 -11.61
C PRO A 92 -23.92 16.60 -11.53
N ASP A 93 -24.27 17.36 -12.57
CA ASP A 93 -25.61 17.95 -12.68
C ASP A 93 -26.66 16.94 -13.20
N ASN A 94 -27.92 17.38 -13.29
CA ASN A 94 -29.00 16.50 -13.72
C ASN A 94 -28.80 15.95 -15.13
N GLU A 95 -28.30 16.77 -16.06
CA GLU A 95 -28.04 16.33 -17.45
C GLU A 95 -26.97 15.26 -17.51
N ALA A 96 -25.91 15.41 -16.75
CA ALA A 96 -24.84 14.41 -16.65
C ALA A 96 -25.34 13.07 -16.08
N VAL A 97 -26.20 13.13 -15.04
CA VAL A 97 -26.79 11.91 -14.46
C VAL A 97 -27.75 11.23 -15.41
N GLU A 98 -28.65 11.97 -16.05
CA GLU A 98 -29.61 11.43 -17.04
C GLU A 98 -28.86 10.77 -18.20
N LYS A 99 -27.87 11.44 -18.76
CA LYS A 99 -27.07 10.93 -19.86
C LYS A 99 -26.37 9.61 -19.49
N TYR A 100 -25.75 9.56 -18.31
CA TYR A 100 -25.10 8.34 -17.82
C TYR A 100 -26.08 7.18 -17.73
N ILE A 101 -27.24 7.39 -17.13
CA ILE A 101 -28.26 6.34 -16.97
C ILE A 101 -28.79 5.85 -18.31
N GLN A 102 -29.04 6.76 -19.26
CA GLN A 102 -29.48 6.42 -20.61
C GLN A 102 -28.41 5.61 -21.37
N GLU A 103 -27.14 5.97 -21.25
CA GLU A 103 -26.03 5.23 -21.83
C GLU A 103 -25.95 3.80 -21.25
N GLN A 104 -26.09 3.63 -19.93
CA GLN A 104 -26.05 2.34 -19.27
C GLN A 104 -27.27 1.47 -19.64
N ASP A 105 -28.47 2.03 -19.74
CA ASP A 105 -29.66 1.33 -20.22
C ASP A 105 -29.51 0.88 -21.68
N SER A 106 -28.93 1.71 -22.53
CA SER A 106 -28.62 1.36 -23.92
C SER A 106 -27.63 0.18 -23.99
N ILE A 107 -26.57 0.20 -23.15
CA ILE A 107 -25.62 -0.91 -23.06
C ILE A 107 -26.34 -2.19 -22.60
N TYR A 108 -27.16 -2.12 -21.57
CA TYR A 108 -27.94 -3.25 -21.09
C TYR A 108 -28.85 -3.81 -22.20
N SER A 109 -29.59 -2.96 -22.87
CA SER A 109 -30.54 -3.36 -23.91
C SER A 109 -29.88 -4.05 -25.11
N THR A 110 -28.63 -3.70 -25.41
CA THR A 110 -27.85 -4.30 -26.51
C THR A 110 -27.06 -5.53 -26.10
N THR A 111 -26.72 -5.70 -24.81
CA THR A 111 -25.82 -6.77 -24.35
C THR A 111 -26.49 -7.87 -23.53
N LYS A 112 -27.70 -7.63 -22.98
CA LYS A 112 -28.39 -8.57 -22.07
C LYS A 112 -28.58 -10.00 -22.61
N ASP A 113 -28.70 -10.15 -23.89
CA ASP A 113 -28.94 -11.42 -24.58
C ASP A 113 -27.66 -11.98 -25.25
N THR A 114 -26.48 -11.40 -24.97
CA THR A 114 -25.22 -11.88 -25.53
C THR A 114 -24.58 -12.94 -24.63
N GLU A 115 -23.66 -13.74 -25.20
CA GLU A 115 -22.93 -14.79 -24.44
C GLU A 115 -22.11 -14.24 -23.28
N ALA A 116 -21.68 -12.99 -23.36
CA ALA A 116 -20.92 -12.29 -22.29
C ALA A 116 -21.53 -10.90 -22.04
N PRO A 117 -22.72 -10.81 -21.44
CA PRO A 117 -23.38 -9.53 -21.22
C PRO A 117 -22.60 -8.65 -20.25
N ILE A 118 -22.39 -7.38 -20.65
CA ILE A 118 -21.86 -6.34 -19.76
C ILE A 118 -23.04 -5.77 -18.99
N TYR A 119 -23.31 -6.38 -17.84
CA TYR A 119 -24.47 -6.02 -17.03
C TYR A 119 -24.09 -5.03 -15.93
N THR A 120 -24.61 -3.80 -16.02
CA THR A 120 -24.36 -2.73 -15.04
C THR A 120 -25.40 -2.68 -13.92
N GLY A 121 -26.49 -3.40 -14.03
CA GLY A 121 -27.63 -3.35 -13.10
C GLY A 121 -28.59 -2.19 -13.37
N ILE A 122 -28.32 -1.34 -14.37
CA ILE A 122 -29.21 -0.26 -14.82
C ILE A 122 -30.02 -0.78 -16.01
N THR A 123 -31.33 -0.89 -15.83
CA THR A 123 -32.27 -1.53 -16.77
C THR A 123 -33.39 -0.60 -17.21
N SER A 124 -33.29 0.67 -16.87
CA SER A 124 -34.24 1.72 -17.22
C SER A 124 -33.52 3.05 -17.36
N PRO A 125 -33.94 3.91 -18.31
CA PRO A 125 -33.35 5.24 -18.52
C PRO A 125 -33.79 6.29 -17.49
N PHE A 126 -34.53 5.92 -16.45
CA PHE A 126 -35.08 6.84 -15.43
C PHE A 126 -34.40 6.70 -14.08
N VAL A 127 -34.02 7.80 -13.46
CA VAL A 127 -33.34 7.85 -12.13
C VAL A 127 -34.22 7.20 -11.05
N GLU A 128 -35.52 7.43 -11.10
CA GLU A 128 -36.51 6.95 -10.13
C GLU A 128 -36.65 5.41 -10.17
N GLU A 129 -36.35 4.78 -11.29
CA GLU A 129 -36.46 3.33 -11.51
C GLU A 129 -35.17 2.57 -11.20
N LEU A 130 -34.07 3.27 -10.87
CA LEU A 130 -32.85 2.61 -10.40
C LEU A 130 -33.13 1.77 -9.16
N SER A 131 -32.43 0.66 -9.01
CA SER A 131 -32.42 -0.08 -7.73
C SER A 131 -31.73 0.73 -6.65
N ASP A 132 -32.07 0.51 -5.36
CA ASP A 132 -31.37 1.17 -4.25
C ASP A 132 -29.88 0.81 -4.21
N SER A 133 -29.53 -0.40 -4.61
CA SER A 133 -28.15 -0.84 -4.76
C SER A 133 -27.37 0.04 -5.77
N MET A 134 -27.96 0.31 -6.94
CA MET A 134 -27.32 1.16 -7.95
C MET A 134 -27.25 2.62 -7.54
N ALA A 135 -28.34 3.15 -6.96
CA ALA A 135 -28.34 4.50 -6.39
C ALA A 135 -27.24 4.64 -5.32
N ASN A 136 -27.06 3.65 -4.46
CA ASN A 136 -26.02 3.63 -3.45
C ASN A 136 -24.62 3.64 -4.08
N VAL A 137 -24.37 2.77 -5.07
CA VAL A 137 -23.07 2.70 -5.76
C VAL A 137 -22.73 4.04 -6.41
N ILE A 138 -23.66 4.62 -7.20
CA ILE A 138 -23.44 5.91 -7.88
C ILE A 138 -23.16 7.01 -6.86
N ALA A 139 -23.98 7.15 -5.82
CA ALA A 139 -23.78 8.20 -4.80
C ALA A 139 -22.42 8.08 -4.11
N ARG A 140 -22.03 6.86 -3.74
CA ARG A 140 -20.76 6.57 -3.04
C ARG A 140 -19.52 6.77 -3.91
N MET A 141 -19.64 6.63 -5.24
CA MET A 141 -18.54 6.90 -6.16
C MET A 141 -18.08 8.36 -6.12
N HIS A 142 -18.98 9.28 -5.78
CA HIS A 142 -18.76 10.72 -5.87
C HIS A 142 -18.34 11.40 -4.56
N LEU A 143 -18.19 10.63 -3.46
CA LEU A 143 -17.91 11.16 -2.13
C LEU A 143 -16.60 10.61 -1.57
N ILE A 144 -15.73 11.48 -1.05
CA ILE A 144 -14.52 11.15 -0.32
C ILE A 144 -14.57 11.78 1.08
N GLU A 145 -14.16 11.02 2.11
CA GLU A 145 -14.07 11.51 3.50
C GLU A 145 -12.73 12.20 3.77
N LYS A 146 -12.51 13.30 3.11
CA LYS A 146 -11.39 14.24 3.30
C LYS A 146 -11.65 15.48 2.44
N ASN A 147 -11.21 16.65 2.88
CA ASN A 147 -11.20 17.85 2.04
C ASN A 147 -10.02 17.79 1.07
N TYR A 148 -10.31 17.97 -0.21
CA TYR A 148 -9.31 18.09 -1.26
C TYR A 148 -9.59 19.34 -2.09
N HIS A 149 -8.68 20.31 -2.07
CA HIS A 149 -8.66 21.41 -3.03
C HIS A 149 -7.98 20.98 -4.34
N THR A 150 -8.33 21.61 -5.44
CA THR A 150 -7.71 21.31 -6.73
C THR A 150 -6.19 21.53 -6.74
N ALA A 151 -5.68 22.43 -5.90
CA ALA A 151 -4.25 22.64 -5.69
C ALA A 151 -3.51 21.44 -5.06
N GLU A 152 -4.24 20.51 -4.45
CA GLU A 152 -3.71 19.29 -3.85
C GLU A 152 -3.70 18.10 -4.82
N PHE A 153 -4.34 18.24 -5.98
CA PHE A 153 -4.39 17.19 -6.99
C PHE A 153 -3.06 17.11 -7.75
N GLY A 154 -2.35 16.00 -7.58
CA GLY A 154 -1.25 15.58 -8.43
C GLY A 154 -1.73 14.58 -9.47
N GLU A 155 -0.94 14.32 -10.51
CA GLU A 155 -1.23 13.24 -11.45
C GLU A 155 -1.11 11.87 -10.78
N GLY A 156 -2.10 10.99 -10.99
CA GLY A 156 -2.18 9.69 -10.37
C GLY A 156 -3.33 9.59 -9.37
N ALA A 157 -3.25 8.65 -8.43
CA ALA A 157 -4.33 8.40 -7.49
C ALA A 157 -4.48 9.52 -6.46
N ILE A 158 -5.72 9.89 -6.18
CA ILE A 158 -6.06 10.67 -4.99
C ILE A 158 -5.75 9.84 -3.74
N GLY A 159 -5.20 10.46 -2.70
CA GLY A 159 -4.67 9.77 -1.53
C GLY A 159 -5.67 8.87 -0.78
N LYS A 160 -6.97 9.18 -0.82
CA LYS A 160 -8.02 8.43 -0.13
C LYS A 160 -9.06 7.87 -1.12
N TRP A 161 -9.51 6.66 -0.88
CA TRP A 161 -10.60 6.05 -1.65
C TRP A 161 -11.91 6.81 -1.46
N ASN A 162 -12.80 6.72 -2.46
CA ASN A 162 -14.17 7.17 -2.29
C ASN A 162 -14.98 6.21 -1.42
N PHE A 163 -16.21 6.58 -1.09
CA PHE A 163 -17.10 5.77 -0.25
C PHE A 163 -17.49 4.42 -0.88
N ASN A 164 -17.22 4.21 -2.16
CA ASN A 164 -17.43 2.93 -2.86
C ASN A 164 -16.14 2.07 -2.94
N ASP A 165 -15.16 2.34 -2.09
CA ASP A 165 -13.86 1.63 -2.00
C ASP A 165 -13.09 1.61 -3.34
N ARG A 166 -13.12 2.74 -4.07
CA ARG A 166 -12.45 2.90 -5.36
C ARG A 166 -11.42 4.02 -5.34
N THR A 167 -10.30 3.75 -5.98
CA THR A 167 -9.29 4.77 -6.29
C THR A 167 -9.79 5.68 -7.39
N LEU A 168 -9.73 7.00 -7.19
CA LEU A 168 -9.88 7.98 -8.26
C LEU A 168 -8.49 8.41 -8.75
N VAL A 169 -8.32 8.42 -10.06
CA VAL A 169 -7.07 8.80 -10.71
C VAL A 169 -7.24 10.16 -11.36
N VAL A 170 -6.34 11.08 -11.03
CA VAL A 170 -6.28 12.43 -11.64
C VAL A 170 -5.39 12.42 -12.87
N SER A 171 -5.83 13.06 -13.92
CA SER A 171 -5.05 13.39 -15.11
C SER A 171 -5.42 14.78 -15.60
N TYR A 172 -4.72 15.29 -16.61
CA TYR A 172 -4.92 16.63 -17.11
C TYR A 172 -5.18 16.62 -18.62
N LYS A 173 -6.10 17.45 -19.06
CA LYS A 173 -6.44 17.57 -20.48
C LYS A 173 -6.52 19.02 -20.89
N VAL A 174 -6.02 19.34 -22.08
CA VAL A 174 -6.19 20.65 -22.70
C VAL A 174 -7.10 20.49 -23.92
N VAL A 175 -8.23 21.20 -23.92
CA VAL A 175 -9.19 21.19 -25.02
C VAL A 175 -9.53 22.65 -25.34
N ASP A 176 -9.36 23.06 -26.59
CA ASP A 176 -9.66 24.46 -27.05
C ASP A 176 -8.97 25.51 -26.15
N GLU A 177 -7.68 25.31 -25.85
CA GLU A 177 -6.86 26.19 -25.00
C GLU A 177 -7.30 26.26 -23.52
N ARG A 178 -8.26 25.40 -23.10
CA ARG A 178 -8.71 25.31 -21.72
C ARG A 178 -8.10 24.09 -21.05
N PHE A 179 -7.63 24.29 -19.83
CA PHE A 179 -7.09 23.25 -18.97
C PHE A 179 -8.18 22.62 -18.12
N TYR A 180 -8.25 21.31 -18.11
CA TYR A 180 -9.19 20.53 -17.32
C TYR A 180 -8.47 19.54 -16.42
N ILE A 181 -8.94 19.43 -15.19
CA ILE A 181 -8.58 18.33 -14.28
C ILE A 181 -9.59 17.22 -14.53
N MET A 182 -9.09 16.03 -14.87
CA MET A 182 -9.90 14.87 -15.22
C MET A 182 -9.86 13.85 -14.08
N LEU A 183 -11.00 13.25 -13.76
CA LEU A 183 -11.13 12.11 -12.85
C LEU A 183 -11.32 10.83 -13.68
N ASN A 184 -10.45 9.85 -13.45
CA ASN A 184 -10.39 8.59 -14.21
C ASN A 184 -10.31 8.78 -15.74
N ASN A 185 -9.80 9.93 -16.20
CA ASN A 185 -9.81 10.39 -17.60
C ASN A 185 -11.21 10.40 -18.25
N SER A 186 -12.27 10.44 -17.47
CA SER A 186 -13.66 10.41 -17.97
C SER A 186 -14.47 11.65 -17.59
N ALA A 187 -14.40 12.12 -16.36
CA ALA A 187 -15.14 13.28 -15.87
C ALA A 187 -14.22 14.50 -15.68
N ALA A 188 -14.56 15.63 -16.26
CA ALA A 188 -13.85 16.89 -16.10
C ALA A 188 -14.41 17.68 -14.92
N ILE A 189 -13.54 18.27 -14.10
CA ILE A 189 -13.94 19.29 -13.12
C ILE A 189 -14.20 20.59 -13.88
N ILE A 190 -15.45 21.08 -13.86
CA ILE A 190 -15.89 22.27 -14.58
C ILE A 190 -16.14 23.51 -13.69
N ASP A 191 -16.33 23.27 -12.38
CA ASP A 191 -16.40 24.29 -11.35
C ASP A 191 -15.82 23.74 -10.07
N SER A 192 -14.77 24.37 -9.55
CA SER A 192 -13.93 23.80 -8.53
C SER A 192 -13.91 24.59 -7.23
N ASP A 193 -13.49 23.92 -6.15
CA ASP A 193 -13.16 24.52 -4.86
C ASP A 193 -14.33 25.33 -4.25
N ASN A 194 -15.57 24.86 -4.43
CA ASN A 194 -16.72 25.44 -3.75
C ASN A 194 -16.68 25.02 -2.28
N GLU A 195 -16.17 25.92 -1.42
CA GLU A 195 -16.05 25.67 0.01
C GLU A 195 -17.41 25.70 0.70
N VAL A 196 -17.67 24.70 1.54
CA VAL A 196 -18.83 24.61 2.43
C VAL A 196 -18.35 24.29 3.84
N GLU A 197 -19.20 24.48 4.85
CA GLU A 197 -18.84 24.31 6.28
C GLU A 197 -18.24 22.94 6.61
N ASN A 198 -18.65 21.91 5.92
CA ASN A 198 -18.21 20.51 6.15
C ASN A 198 -17.51 19.88 4.95
N GLY A 199 -16.95 20.67 4.04
CA GLY A 199 -16.22 20.11 2.92
C GLY A 199 -16.02 21.00 1.71
N ILE A 200 -15.74 20.36 0.58
CA ILE A 200 -15.49 21.00 -0.71
C ILE A 200 -16.36 20.32 -1.77
N VAL A 201 -16.97 21.10 -2.64
CA VAL A 201 -17.74 20.62 -3.78
C VAL A 201 -17.02 20.98 -5.08
N HIS A 202 -16.76 20.00 -5.91
CA HIS A 202 -16.30 20.16 -7.29
C HIS A 202 -17.39 19.71 -8.23
N VAL A 203 -17.87 20.60 -9.10
CA VAL A 203 -18.85 20.24 -10.13
C VAL A 203 -18.13 19.58 -11.29
N ILE A 204 -18.68 18.47 -11.75
CA ILE A 204 -18.12 17.66 -12.84
C ILE A 204 -19.12 17.52 -14.01
N ASP A 205 -18.60 17.34 -15.22
CA ASP A 205 -19.39 17.26 -16.46
C ASP A 205 -20.01 15.88 -16.73
N LYS A 206 -19.55 14.83 -16.00
CA LYS A 206 -20.03 13.45 -16.15
C LYS A 206 -20.07 12.72 -14.82
N VAL A 207 -20.90 11.70 -14.73
CA VAL A 207 -20.90 10.74 -13.63
C VAL A 207 -19.60 9.95 -13.63
N ILE A 208 -19.00 9.73 -12.46
CA ILE A 208 -17.84 8.85 -12.30
C ILE A 208 -18.34 7.40 -12.34
N ASP A 209 -17.98 6.70 -13.42
CA ASP A 209 -18.38 5.29 -13.63
C ASP A 209 -17.73 4.38 -12.56
N PRO A 210 -18.52 3.50 -11.91
CA PRO A 210 -18.00 2.55 -10.91
C PRO A 210 -17.17 1.40 -11.48
N GLU A 211 -16.94 1.32 -12.78
CA GLU A 211 -16.20 0.28 -13.51
C GLU A 211 -16.26 -1.14 -12.89
N TYR A 212 -16.86 -2.06 -13.60
CA TYR A 212 -17.06 -3.43 -13.09
C TYR A 212 -16.19 -4.49 -13.77
N LYS A 213 -15.54 -4.15 -14.90
CA LYS A 213 -14.73 -5.10 -15.66
C LYS A 213 -13.42 -5.42 -14.97
N THR A 214 -13.01 -6.67 -15.01
CA THR A 214 -11.68 -7.07 -14.53
C THR A 214 -10.59 -6.43 -15.37
N VAL A 215 -9.35 -6.38 -14.83
CA VAL A 215 -8.18 -5.84 -15.56
C VAL A 215 -8.05 -6.48 -16.95
N ALA A 216 -8.21 -7.80 -17.06
CA ALA A 216 -8.13 -8.50 -18.36
C ALA A 216 -9.23 -8.05 -19.32
N ASN A 217 -10.48 -7.93 -18.85
CA ASN A 217 -11.61 -7.49 -19.66
C ASN A 217 -11.49 -6.00 -20.02
N LYS A 218 -10.93 -5.18 -19.14
CA LYS A 218 -10.69 -3.76 -19.43
C LYS A 218 -9.64 -3.57 -20.53
N ILE A 219 -8.56 -4.36 -20.51
CA ILE A 219 -7.56 -4.37 -21.60
C ILE A 219 -8.22 -4.69 -22.96
N SER A 220 -9.20 -5.59 -22.99
CA SER A 220 -9.88 -5.99 -24.25
C SER A 220 -10.74 -4.90 -24.88
N GLU A 221 -11.13 -3.86 -24.13
CA GLU A 221 -11.93 -2.74 -24.65
C GLU A 221 -11.13 -1.84 -25.60
N PHE A 222 -9.81 -1.78 -25.39
CA PHE A 222 -8.95 -0.89 -26.11
C PHE A 222 -8.27 -1.60 -27.29
N ARG A 223 -8.66 -1.25 -28.51
CA ARG A 223 -8.12 -1.87 -29.74
C ARG A 223 -6.60 -1.73 -29.87
N PHE A 224 -6.02 -0.74 -29.22
CA PHE A 224 -4.58 -0.52 -29.24
C PHE A 224 -3.79 -1.45 -28.30
N PHE A 225 -4.48 -2.32 -27.54
CA PHE A 225 -3.89 -3.42 -26.77
C PHE A 225 -4.24 -4.80 -27.35
N SER A 226 -4.63 -4.88 -28.63
CA SER A 226 -5.20 -6.10 -29.23
C SER A 226 -4.25 -7.29 -29.21
N LEU A 227 -2.95 -7.09 -29.42
CA LEU A 227 -1.95 -8.16 -29.37
C LEU A 227 -1.77 -8.71 -27.94
N PHE A 228 -1.66 -7.82 -26.98
CA PHE A 228 -1.53 -8.23 -25.57
C PHE A 228 -2.80 -8.93 -25.08
N HIS A 229 -3.98 -8.39 -25.43
CA HIS A 229 -5.26 -9.05 -25.14
C HIS A 229 -5.34 -10.45 -25.78
N SER A 230 -4.90 -10.61 -27.03
CA SER A 230 -4.87 -11.92 -27.69
C SER A 230 -3.98 -12.92 -26.94
N ALA A 231 -2.85 -12.46 -26.38
CA ALA A 231 -1.98 -13.29 -25.54
C ALA A 231 -2.66 -13.68 -24.21
N ILE A 232 -3.38 -12.76 -23.55
CA ILE A 232 -4.18 -13.07 -22.35
C ILE A 232 -5.23 -14.14 -22.65
N ALA A 233 -5.94 -14.01 -23.78
CA ALA A 233 -6.99 -14.95 -24.20
C ALA A 233 -6.42 -16.34 -24.50
N GLU A 234 -5.34 -16.40 -25.28
CA GLU A 234 -4.67 -17.66 -25.68
C GLU A 234 -4.15 -18.44 -24.47
N THR A 235 -3.56 -17.74 -23.51
CA THR A 235 -3.02 -18.34 -22.28
C THR A 235 -4.09 -18.64 -21.23
N GLY A 236 -5.32 -18.13 -21.41
CA GLY A 236 -6.36 -18.20 -20.39
C GLY A 236 -6.01 -17.45 -19.11
N PHE A 237 -5.04 -16.53 -19.15
CA PHE A 237 -4.56 -15.80 -17.99
C PHE A 237 -5.63 -14.88 -17.37
N SER A 238 -6.69 -14.54 -18.13
CA SER A 238 -7.87 -13.85 -17.60
C SER A 238 -8.46 -14.52 -16.36
N ASN A 239 -8.38 -15.86 -16.26
CA ASN A 239 -8.86 -16.61 -15.09
C ASN A 239 -8.01 -16.32 -13.83
N ALA A 240 -6.70 -16.12 -13.99
CA ALA A 240 -5.79 -15.82 -12.87
C ALA A 240 -6.05 -14.43 -12.26
N VAL A 241 -6.60 -13.50 -13.05
CA VAL A 241 -6.89 -12.11 -12.64
C VAL A 241 -8.39 -11.80 -12.64
N SER A 242 -9.25 -12.82 -12.51
CA SER A 242 -10.72 -12.67 -12.55
C SER A 242 -11.34 -12.34 -11.20
N GLU A 243 -10.69 -12.74 -10.11
CA GLU A 243 -11.22 -12.56 -8.76
C GLU A 243 -11.21 -11.08 -8.35
N LYS A 244 -12.22 -10.70 -7.58
CA LYS A 244 -12.35 -9.36 -6.99
C LYS A 244 -12.26 -9.40 -5.47
N PHE A 245 -12.56 -10.56 -4.88
CA PHE A 245 -12.59 -10.76 -3.44
C PHE A 245 -11.84 -12.03 -3.07
N CYS A 246 -11.25 -12.03 -1.86
CA CYS A 246 -10.68 -13.23 -1.28
C CYS A 246 -11.77 -14.29 -1.06
N ARG A 247 -11.44 -15.56 -1.25
CA ARG A 247 -12.34 -16.69 -0.97
C ARG A 247 -12.25 -17.09 0.50
N ASP A 248 -12.63 -16.18 1.37
CA ASP A 248 -12.64 -16.42 2.80
C ASP A 248 -13.85 -17.25 3.24
N SER A 249 -13.67 -18.05 4.30
CA SER A 249 -14.80 -18.74 4.93
C SER A 249 -15.75 -17.74 5.61
N GLU A 250 -17.03 -18.06 5.70
CA GLU A 250 -17.99 -17.18 6.37
C GLU A 250 -17.61 -16.92 7.83
N SER A 251 -17.08 -17.94 8.54
CA SER A 251 -16.60 -17.78 9.91
C SER A 251 -15.44 -16.77 10.02
N PHE A 252 -14.54 -16.75 9.05
CA PHE A 252 -13.44 -15.77 9.03
C PHE A 252 -13.94 -14.36 8.69
N LYS A 253 -14.90 -14.23 7.79
CA LYS A 253 -15.55 -12.95 7.50
C LYS A 253 -16.26 -12.37 8.72
N GLU A 254 -16.99 -13.23 9.46
CA GLU A 254 -17.62 -12.83 10.72
C GLU A 254 -16.58 -12.40 11.77
N GLU A 255 -15.45 -13.09 11.86
CA GLU A 255 -14.35 -12.72 12.75
C GLU A 255 -13.74 -11.36 12.36
N LEU A 256 -13.47 -11.14 11.07
CA LEU A 256 -12.96 -9.85 10.57
C LEU A 256 -13.92 -8.71 10.94
N GLN A 257 -15.21 -8.87 10.72
CA GLN A 257 -16.21 -7.84 10.97
C GLN A 257 -16.45 -7.62 12.47
N ASN A 258 -16.66 -8.69 13.23
CA ASN A 258 -17.15 -8.61 14.60
C ASN A 258 -16.04 -8.36 15.63
N TYR A 259 -14.88 -8.99 15.43
CA TYR A 259 -13.73 -8.88 16.35
C TYR A 259 -12.72 -7.83 15.88
N TRP A 260 -12.25 -7.93 14.64
CA TRP A 260 -11.18 -7.07 14.12
C TRP A 260 -11.69 -5.71 13.60
N LYS A 261 -13.01 -5.54 13.38
CA LYS A 261 -13.61 -4.34 12.79
C LYS A 261 -13.07 -3.99 11.41
N LEU A 262 -12.73 -5.02 10.66
CA LEU A 262 -12.24 -4.94 9.29
C LEU A 262 -13.35 -5.26 8.29
N ASN A 263 -13.13 -4.88 7.02
CA ASN A 263 -14.04 -5.26 5.95
C ASN A 263 -14.05 -6.79 5.80
N PRO A 264 -15.21 -7.46 5.93
CA PRO A 264 -15.31 -8.90 5.76
C PRO A 264 -15.06 -9.36 4.32
N ASN A 265 -15.29 -8.48 3.34
CA ASN A 265 -15.05 -8.74 1.93
C ASN A 265 -13.71 -8.12 1.51
N ARG A 266 -12.62 -8.85 1.76
CA ARG A 266 -11.29 -8.40 1.36
C ARG A 266 -11.14 -8.41 -0.15
N TYR A 267 -10.69 -7.30 -0.71
CA TYR A 267 -10.45 -7.17 -2.15
C TYR A 267 -9.16 -7.88 -2.56
N ILE A 268 -9.20 -8.49 -3.77
CA ILE A 268 -8.02 -8.86 -4.54
C ILE A 268 -7.95 -7.90 -5.71
N LYS A 269 -6.82 -7.24 -5.87
CA LYS A 269 -6.58 -6.32 -6.97
C LYS A 269 -5.26 -6.63 -7.66
N PHE A 270 -5.14 -6.15 -8.88
CA PHE A 270 -3.99 -6.39 -9.74
C PHE A 270 -3.54 -5.09 -10.40
N THR A 271 -2.26 -5.00 -10.67
CA THR A 271 -1.69 -3.95 -11.52
C THR A 271 -1.09 -4.59 -12.74
N ALA A 272 -1.49 -4.12 -13.92
CA ALA A 272 -0.98 -4.57 -15.21
C ALA A 272 -0.13 -3.49 -15.87
N PHE A 273 1.03 -3.88 -16.41
CA PHE A 273 1.87 -3.05 -17.26
C PHE A 273 1.74 -3.56 -18.70
N VAL A 274 1.22 -2.74 -19.62
CA VAL A 274 0.77 -3.24 -20.93
C VAL A 274 1.33 -2.41 -22.08
N GLU A 275 1.90 -3.08 -23.06
CA GLU A 275 2.36 -2.49 -24.30
C GLU A 275 1.20 -2.19 -25.26
N PRO A 276 1.10 -0.97 -25.79
CA PRO A 276 0.27 -0.73 -26.98
C PRO A 276 0.80 -1.51 -28.21
N ASP A 277 -0.08 -1.88 -29.12
CA ASP A 277 0.25 -2.60 -30.37
C ASP A 277 1.35 -1.90 -31.17
N LYS A 278 1.43 -0.56 -31.09
CA LYS A 278 2.50 0.22 -31.69
C LYS A 278 3.89 -0.23 -31.21
N VAL A 279 4.04 -0.51 -29.92
CA VAL A 279 5.32 -0.96 -29.33
C VAL A 279 5.71 -2.34 -29.89
N PHE A 280 4.75 -3.25 -30.04
CA PHE A 280 4.98 -4.55 -30.67
C PHE A 280 5.37 -4.40 -32.14
N ASN A 281 4.62 -3.58 -32.88
CA ASN A 281 4.86 -3.35 -34.32
C ASN A 281 6.24 -2.75 -34.59
N GLU A 282 6.71 -1.82 -33.74
CA GLU A 282 8.07 -1.24 -33.83
C GLU A 282 9.18 -2.26 -33.58
N ASN A 283 8.85 -3.41 -32.98
CA ASN A 283 9.75 -4.54 -32.76
C ASN A 283 9.51 -5.70 -33.75
N GLY A 284 8.71 -5.48 -34.81
CA GLY A 284 8.46 -6.48 -35.84
C GLY A 284 7.47 -7.58 -35.45
N ILE A 285 6.64 -7.35 -34.44
CA ILE A 285 5.60 -8.26 -33.94
C ILE A 285 4.25 -7.70 -34.38
N TYR A 286 3.61 -8.34 -35.35
CA TYR A 286 2.36 -7.88 -35.96
C TYR A 286 1.18 -8.84 -35.72
N SER A 287 1.46 -10.03 -35.20
CA SER A 287 0.48 -11.08 -34.97
C SER A 287 0.75 -11.81 -33.64
N LEU A 288 -0.25 -12.55 -33.18
CA LEU A 288 -0.09 -13.42 -32.00
C LEU A 288 0.98 -14.50 -32.23
N ASP A 289 1.13 -15.01 -33.48
CA ASP A 289 2.15 -16.00 -33.78
C ASP A 289 3.56 -15.40 -33.76
N ASP A 290 3.74 -14.13 -34.16
CA ASP A 290 5.01 -13.41 -33.98
C ASP A 290 5.30 -13.23 -32.47
N LEU A 291 4.28 -12.91 -31.67
CA LEU A 291 4.43 -12.78 -30.22
C LEU A 291 4.77 -14.11 -29.53
N LYS A 292 4.18 -15.23 -29.98
CA LYS A 292 4.54 -16.57 -29.51
C LYS A 292 6.01 -16.89 -29.82
N ALA A 293 6.45 -16.62 -31.04
CA ALA A 293 7.84 -16.83 -31.44
C ALA A 293 8.81 -15.92 -30.65
N PHE A 294 8.43 -14.67 -30.42
CA PHE A 294 9.17 -13.76 -29.57
C PHE A 294 9.27 -14.26 -28.11
N ALA A 295 8.17 -14.72 -27.53
CA ALA A 295 8.16 -15.27 -26.18
C ALA A 295 9.04 -16.54 -26.09
N GLU A 296 8.96 -17.46 -27.04
CA GLU A 296 9.82 -18.66 -27.10
C GLU A 296 11.32 -18.31 -27.15
N LYS A 297 11.69 -17.24 -27.83
CA LYS A 297 13.08 -16.77 -27.88
C LYS A 297 13.63 -16.40 -26.50
N TRP A 298 12.82 -15.78 -25.65
CA TRP A 298 13.24 -15.28 -24.35
C TRP A 298 13.01 -16.24 -23.18
N TYR A 299 11.91 -17.01 -23.22
CA TYR A 299 11.48 -17.89 -22.13
C TYR A 299 11.67 -19.38 -22.43
N GLY A 300 12.17 -19.72 -23.63
CA GLY A 300 12.38 -21.11 -24.03
C GLY A 300 11.14 -21.79 -24.59
N THR A 301 11.24 -23.08 -24.84
CA THR A 301 10.21 -23.88 -25.54
C THR A 301 9.56 -24.94 -24.63
N GLU A 302 9.66 -24.79 -23.31
CA GLU A 302 8.97 -25.69 -22.38
C GLU A 302 7.45 -25.57 -22.56
N ALA A 303 6.74 -26.69 -22.47
CA ALA A 303 5.30 -26.77 -22.70
C ALA A 303 4.82 -26.15 -24.01
N LYS A 304 5.66 -26.17 -25.07
CA LYS A 304 5.30 -25.63 -26.40
C LYS A 304 3.99 -26.21 -26.90
N GLY A 305 3.10 -25.31 -27.38
CA GLY A 305 1.76 -25.65 -27.84
C GLY A 305 0.70 -25.81 -26.75
N ASN A 306 1.10 -25.88 -25.46
CA ASN A 306 0.16 -25.80 -24.35
C ASN A 306 0.25 -24.41 -23.70
N TYR A 307 -0.43 -23.45 -24.29
CA TYR A 307 -0.35 -22.03 -23.88
C TYR A 307 -0.96 -21.75 -22.50
N LYS A 308 -1.77 -22.67 -21.96
CA LYS A 308 -2.37 -22.56 -20.61
C LYS A 308 -1.46 -23.09 -19.50
N ASP A 309 -0.36 -23.75 -19.86
CA ASP A 309 0.62 -24.23 -18.89
C ASP A 309 1.47 -23.06 -18.37
N PRO A 310 1.61 -22.85 -17.04
CA PRO A 310 2.45 -21.81 -16.48
C PRO A 310 3.93 -21.86 -16.90
N LYS A 311 4.40 -23.00 -17.39
CA LYS A 311 5.76 -23.16 -17.91
C LYS A 311 5.90 -22.73 -19.37
N ASN A 312 4.80 -22.52 -20.07
CA ASN A 312 4.81 -22.06 -21.46
C ASN A 312 5.37 -20.64 -21.58
N ALA A 313 6.14 -20.39 -22.65
CA ALA A 313 6.80 -19.11 -22.87
C ALA A 313 5.82 -17.93 -22.94
N LEU A 314 4.70 -18.07 -23.67
CA LEU A 314 3.69 -17.01 -23.78
C LEU A 314 2.99 -16.76 -22.44
N TYR A 315 2.71 -17.82 -21.66
CA TYR A 315 2.14 -17.68 -20.32
C TYR A 315 3.10 -16.91 -19.39
N LYS A 316 4.38 -17.29 -19.39
CA LYS A 316 5.43 -16.58 -18.62
C LYS A 316 5.54 -15.11 -19.02
N PHE A 317 5.49 -14.82 -20.32
CA PHE A 317 5.48 -13.46 -20.83
C PHE A 317 4.30 -12.67 -20.27
N VAL A 318 3.06 -13.15 -20.44
CA VAL A 318 1.87 -12.47 -19.93
C VAL A 318 1.94 -12.30 -18.40
N ALA A 319 2.27 -13.36 -17.66
CA ALA A 319 2.30 -13.35 -16.22
C ALA A 319 3.35 -12.36 -15.62
N TYR A 320 4.42 -12.08 -16.35
CA TYR A 320 5.42 -11.10 -15.94
C TYR A 320 4.90 -9.65 -15.91
N HIS A 321 3.86 -9.35 -16.67
CA HIS A 321 3.26 -8.03 -16.75
C HIS A 321 2.26 -7.73 -15.63
N PHE A 322 1.97 -8.71 -14.77
CA PHE A 322 1.00 -8.54 -13.68
C PHE A 322 1.68 -8.68 -12.32
N VAL A 323 1.28 -7.80 -11.41
CA VAL A 323 1.59 -7.87 -9.99
C VAL A 323 0.31 -7.86 -9.16
N GLU A 324 0.30 -8.57 -8.03
CA GLU A 324 -0.81 -8.49 -7.07
C GLU A 324 -0.76 -7.14 -6.33
N GLY A 325 -1.92 -6.56 -6.06
CA GLY A 325 -2.09 -5.27 -5.42
C GLY A 325 -2.50 -4.16 -6.39
N GLU A 326 -3.19 -3.15 -5.87
CA GLU A 326 -3.50 -1.93 -6.61
C GLU A 326 -2.40 -0.90 -6.39
N ILE A 327 -1.60 -0.65 -7.42
CA ILE A 327 -0.43 0.21 -7.36
C ILE A 327 -0.60 1.35 -8.36
N PRO A 328 -1.14 2.50 -7.94
CA PRO A 328 -1.28 3.68 -8.79
C PRO A 328 0.09 4.21 -9.25
N TYR A 329 0.12 4.93 -10.37
CA TYR A 329 1.35 5.48 -10.97
C TYR A 329 2.23 6.22 -9.95
N ASN A 330 1.63 7.12 -9.16
CA ASN A 330 2.33 7.91 -8.15
C ASN A 330 2.78 7.10 -6.92
N ARG A 331 2.45 5.81 -6.85
CA ARG A 331 2.86 4.88 -5.78
C ARG A 331 3.74 3.72 -6.25
N ILE A 332 4.01 3.59 -7.56
CA ILE A 332 4.91 2.53 -8.09
C ILE A 332 6.30 2.64 -7.46
N VAL A 333 6.82 3.86 -7.34
CA VAL A 333 8.04 4.12 -6.58
C VAL A 333 7.74 5.26 -5.63
N LEU A 334 7.69 4.95 -4.34
CA LEU A 334 7.35 5.92 -3.32
C LEU A 334 8.48 6.92 -3.14
N SER A 335 8.09 8.19 -3.22
CA SER A 335 8.94 9.33 -2.89
C SER A 335 8.22 10.12 -1.80
N LYS A 336 8.79 10.20 -0.61
CA LYS A 336 8.18 10.95 0.48
C LYS A 336 8.99 12.16 0.87
N SER A 337 8.34 13.31 0.94
CA SER A 337 8.82 14.46 1.71
C SER A 337 8.28 14.33 3.13
N GLY A 338 9.14 14.31 4.11
CA GLY A 338 9.01 13.94 5.49
C GLY A 338 7.91 14.52 6.38
N THR A 339 6.75 14.93 5.89
CA THR A 339 5.68 15.42 6.75
C THR A 339 4.32 15.08 6.17
N GLY A 340 3.76 13.94 6.57
CA GLY A 340 2.36 13.59 6.35
C GLY A 340 2.07 12.68 5.15
N PRO A 341 0.81 12.27 4.98
CA PRO A 341 0.36 11.31 3.96
C PRO A 341 0.22 11.90 2.55
N ASP A 342 0.81 13.06 2.29
CA ASP A 342 0.73 13.73 1.00
C ASP A 342 1.61 13.02 -0.03
N PHE A 343 1.06 11.99 -0.66
CA PHE A 343 1.68 11.26 -1.77
C PHE A 343 1.88 12.09 -3.03
N ASP A 344 1.31 13.29 -3.06
CA ASP A 344 1.22 14.14 -4.23
C ASP A 344 2.40 15.12 -4.38
N LYS A 345 3.30 15.16 -3.39
CA LYS A 345 4.48 16.03 -3.47
C LYS A 345 5.71 15.23 -3.90
N TYR A 346 6.17 15.48 -5.12
CA TYR A 346 7.45 14.97 -5.61
C TYR A 346 8.59 15.46 -4.73
N TYR A 347 9.19 14.54 -3.99
CA TYR A 347 10.43 14.79 -3.28
C TYR A 347 11.61 14.47 -4.20
N VAL A 348 12.49 15.45 -4.42
CA VAL A 348 13.77 15.17 -5.05
C VAL A 348 14.67 14.55 -3.99
N ALA A 349 14.65 13.22 -3.92
CA ALA A 349 15.59 12.50 -3.08
C ALA A 349 17.03 12.77 -3.54
N GLY A 350 17.98 12.82 -2.62
CA GLY A 350 19.40 12.90 -2.94
C GLY A 350 19.99 11.62 -3.56
N HIS A 351 19.15 10.62 -3.84
CA HIS A 351 19.51 9.30 -4.38
C HIS A 351 18.38 8.71 -5.22
N ASP A 352 18.69 7.68 -5.99
CA ASP A 352 17.70 6.94 -6.77
C ASP A 352 16.68 6.27 -5.85
N LEU A 353 15.40 6.35 -6.21
CA LEU A 353 14.31 5.65 -5.54
C LEU A 353 13.96 4.39 -6.32
N TYR A 354 13.77 3.29 -5.62
CA TYR A 354 13.45 2.01 -6.25
C TYR A 354 12.54 1.17 -5.37
N ASN A 355 11.80 0.27 -6.02
CA ASN A 355 11.01 -0.76 -5.37
C ASN A 355 11.10 -2.06 -6.18
N TYR A 356 10.75 -3.18 -5.55
CA TYR A 356 10.75 -4.50 -6.19
C TYR A 356 9.37 -5.13 -6.01
N TYR A 357 8.85 -5.66 -7.11
CA TYR A 357 7.54 -6.30 -7.13
C TYR A 357 7.66 -7.77 -7.51
N PRO A 358 7.15 -8.69 -6.67
CA PRO A 358 6.89 -10.06 -7.08
C PRO A 358 5.84 -10.07 -8.20
N THR A 359 6.20 -10.61 -9.35
CA THR A 359 5.28 -10.75 -10.49
C THR A 359 4.46 -12.02 -10.40
N MET A 360 3.36 -12.11 -11.13
CA MET A 360 2.57 -13.34 -11.20
C MET A 360 3.27 -14.47 -11.98
N GLN A 361 4.39 -14.19 -12.64
CA GLN A 361 5.30 -15.22 -13.17
C GLN A 361 6.11 -15.92 -12.05
N GLY A 362 6.15 -15.37 -10.84
CA GLY A 362 7.00 -15.86 -9.74
C GLY A 362 8.43 -15.36 -9.77
N THR A 363 8.68 -14.23 -10.42
CA THR A 363 9.99 -13.55 -10.52
C THR A 363 9.89 -12.10 -10.07
N LEU A 364 11.01 -11.40 -9.96
CA LEU A 364 11.04 -9.99 -9.56
C LEU A 364 11.01 -9.04 -10.75
N MET A 365 10.28 -7.95 -10.56
CA MET A 365 10.33 -6.74 -11.39
C MET A 365 10.92 -5.61 -10.54
N LYS A 366 11.93 -4.91 -11.03
CA LYS A 366 12.45 -3.71 -10.40
C LYS A 366 11.78 -2.49 -11.00
N ALA A 367 11.18 -1.65 -10.18
CA ALA A 367 10.72 -0.32 -10.54
C ALA A 367 11.67 0.73 -9.95
N MET A 368 12.00 1.76 -10.72
CA MET A 368 12.96 2.77 -10.30
C MET A 368 12.60 4.16 -10.82
N ARG A 369 12.82 5.15 -9.97
CA ARG A 369 12.82 6.57 -10.32
C ARG A 369 14.26 7.08 -10.18
N PRO A 370 14.97 7.27 -11.29
CA PRO A 370 16.39 7.65 -11.23
C PRO A 370 16.56 9.08 -10.73
N LEU A 371 17.65 9.32 -10.00
CA LEU A 371 18.07 10.66 -9.63
C LEU A 371 18.54 11.40 -10.88
N SER A 372 17.70 12.28 -11.41
CA SER A 372 18.00 13.07 -12.59
C SER A 372 17.23 14.38 -12.56
N THR A 373 17.88 15.48 -12.96
CA THR A 373 17.22 16.78 -13.10
C THR A 373 16.28 16.86 -14.30
N THR A 374 16.51 16.01 -15.30
CA THR A 374 15.74 15.98 -16.55
C THR A 374 14.74 14.82 -16.59
N ASP A 375 15.00 13.75 -15.85
CA ASP A 375 14.30 12.47 -15.97
C ASP A 375 13.73 11.96 -14.62
N GLY A 376 13.89 12.71 -13.56
CA GLY A 376 13.52 12.32 -12.19
C GLY A 376 12.01 12.18 -11.93
N ARG A 377 11.15 12.47 -12.92
CA ARG A 377 9.71 12.22 -12.86
C ARG A 377 9.33 10.86 -13.41
N ASN A 378 10.14 10.32 -14.33
CA ASN A 378 9.82 9.08 -15.01
C ASN A 378 10.07 7.86 -14.12
N ILE A 379 9.23 6.87 -14.27
CA ILE A 379 9.34 5.56 -13.62
C ILE A 379 9.72 4.54 -14.68
N TYR A 380 10.75 3.76 -14.37
CA TYR A 380 11.26 2.73 -15.26
C TYR A 380 11.16 1.35 -14.60
N LEU A 381 10.71 0.37 -15.37
CA LEU A 381 10.75 -1.04 -15.02
C LEU A 381 12.08 -1.63 -15.55
N ASN A 382 12.64 -2.54 -14.78
CA ASN A 382 13.93 -3.18 -15.09
C ASN A 382 15.01 -2.17 -15.47
N TYR A 383 15.16 -1.12 -14.66
CA TYR A 383 16.15 -0.07 -14.90
C TYR A 383 17.56 -0.56 -14.64
N SER A 384 18.43 -0.31 -15.60
CA SER A 384 19.85 -0.57 -15.50
C SER A 384 20.64 0.73 -15.57
N LYS A 385 21.54 0.94 -14.61
CA LYS A 385 22.54 2.03 -14.63
C LYS A 385 23.68 1.76 -15.64
N ARG A 386 23.75 0.54 -16.16
CA ARG A 386 24.77 0.15 -17.14
C ARG A 386 24.45 0.73 -18.51
N ALA A 387 25.42 1.36 -19.11
CA ALA A 387 25.30 1.88 -20.48
C ALA A 387 25.04 0.79 -21.53
N LEU A 388 25.51 -0.44 -21.26
CA LEU A 388 25.36 -1.61 -22.12
C LEU A 388 24.88 -2.80 -21.30
N PRO A 389 23.74 -3.43 -21.65
CA PRO A 389 23.31 -4.69 -21.06
C PRO A 389 24.29 -5.83 -21.43
N TYR A 390 24.23 -6.95 -20.71
CA TYR A 390 25.00 -8.15 -21.03
C TYR A 390 24.66 -8.69 -22.43
N ASN A 391 23.37 -8.67 -22.75
CA ASN A 391 22.87 -8.99 -24.08
C ASN A 391 22.49 -7.71 -24.81
N ILE A 392 23.09 -7.43 -25.96
CA ILE A 392 22.86 -6.20 -26.73
C ILE A 392 21.41 -6.07 -27.19
N GLU A 393 20.72 -7.20 -27.41
CA GLU A 393 19.28 -7.20 -27.78
C GLU A 393 18.41 -6.71 -26.63
N MET A 394 18.85 -6.90 -25.38
CA MET A 394 18.15 -6.42 -24.19
C MET A 394 18.02 -4.89 -24.12
N ARG A 395 18.78 -4.12 -24.90
CA ARG A 395 18.64 -2.65 -24.92
C ARG A 395 17.22 -2.18 -25.23
N ARG A 396 16.47 -2.98 -26.00
CA ARG A 396 15.08 -2.67 -26.35
C ARG A 396 14.07 -3.08 -25.28
N HIS A 397 14.51 -3.83 -24.26
CA HIS A 397 13.66 -4.50 -23.27
C HIS A 397 14.04 -4.16 -21.82
N ILE A 398 14.99 -3.28 -21.59
CA ILE A 398 15.34 -2.69 -20.30
C ILE A 398 15.03 -1.20 -20.28
N ASN A 399 14.99 -0.62 -19.08
CA ASN A 399 14.60 0.76 -18.89
C ASN A 399 13.25 1.03 -19.56
N VAL A 400 12.29 0.15 -19.29
CA VAL A 400 10.93 0.23 -19.80
C VAL A 400 10.20 1.30 -19.02
N ARG A 401 9.82 2.39 -19.66
CA ARG A 401 9.15 3.50 -19.00
C ARG A 401 7.65 3.21 -18.83
N VAL A 402 7.17 3.44 -17.63
CA VAL A 402 5.73 3.50 -17.37
C VAL A 402 5.26 4.89 -17.79
N ILE A 403 4.28 4.96 -18.70
CA ILE A 403 3.81 6.22 -19.27
C ILE A 403 2.73 6.81 -18.36
N GLU A 404 2.85 8.08 -18.00
CA GLU A 404 1.82 8.80 -17.25
C GLU A 404 0.51 8.90 -18.05
N LEU A 405 -0.61 8.89 -17.36
CA LEU A 405 -1.94 8.88 -18.00
C LEU A 405 -2.14 10.10 -18.92
N THR A 406 -1.80 11.28 -18.42
CA THR A 406 -1.90 12.53 -19.21
C THR A 406 -1.05 12.47 -20.47
N GLU A 407 0.20 12.03 -20.36
CA GLU A 407 1.08 11.86 -21.51
C GLU A 407 0.51 10.85 -22.50
N PHE A 408 0.13 9.65 -22.00
CA PHE A 408 -0.36 8.57 -22.85
C PHE A 408 -1.57 9.00 -23.69
N THR A 409 -2.56 9.65 -23.07
CA THR A 409 -3.78 10.07 -23.75
C THR A 409 -3.56 11.19 -24.79
N GLN A 410 -2.41 11.86 -24.74
CA GLN A 410 -2.01 12.89 -25.69
C GLN A 410 -1.07 12.39 -26.80
N MET A 411 -0.52 11.18 -26.68
CA MET A 411 0.41 10.64 -27.67
C MET A 411 -0.24 10.30 -29.03
N ASP A 412 -1.52 9.92 -29.03
CA ASP A 412 -2.24 9.51 -30.22
C ASP A 412 -3.76 9.70 -29.98
N GLU A 413 -4.50 10.18 -30.98
CA GLU A 413 -5.95 10.39 -30.87
C GLU A 413 -6.72 9.14 -30.43
N LYS A 414 -6.25 7.94 -30.80
CA LYS A 414 -6.87 6.67 -30.39
C LYS A 414 -6.69 6.33 -28.90
N TYR A 415 -5.79 7.02 -28.19
CA TYR A 415 -5.54 6.81 -26.75
C TYR A 415 -6.34 7.79 -25.86
N THR A 416 -7.00 8.79 -26.47
CA THR A 416 -7.67 9.88 -25.75
C THR A 416 -8.67 9.40 -24.70
N ASP A 417 -9.39 8.29 -24.99
CA ASP A 417 -10.44 7.74 -24.11
C ASP A 417 -9.94 6.60 -23.22
N PHE A 418 -8.63 6.42 -23.10
CA PHE A 418 -8.08 5.39 -22.23
C PHE A 418 -8.36 5.70 -20.75
N MET A 419 -8.96 4.75 -20.05
CA MET A 419 -9.21 4.78 -18.61
C MET A 419 -8.39 3.69 -17.92
N PRO A 420 -7.51 4.04 -16.96
CA PRO A 420 -6.62 3.06 -16.35
C PRO A 420 -7.31 2.15 -15.33
N ASN A 421 -8.48 2.57 -14.82
CA ASN A 421 -9.19 1.89 -13.75
C ASN A 421 -9.94 0.66 -14.27
N ALA A 422 -9.83 -0.43 -13.52
CA ALA A 422 -10.63 -1.64 -13.68
C ALA A 422 -11.35 -1.99 -12.37
N GLY A 423 -12.35 -2.86 -12.45
CA GLY A 423 -13.12 -3.28 -11.27
C GLY A 423 -12.30 -4.01 -10.20
N ASN A 424 -11.14 -4.55 -10.59
CA ASN A 424 -10.21 -5.21 -9.69
C ASN A 424 -8.75 -4.80 -9.93
N GLY A 425 -8.48 -3.54 -10.29
CA GLY A 425 -7.11 -3.05 -10.38
C GLY A 425 -6.88 -1.90 -11.35
N LEU A 426 -5.62 -1.76 -11.78
CA LEU A 426 -5.14 -0.66 -12.63
C LEU A 426 -4.33 -1.18 -13.81
N ILE A 427 -4.32 -0.39 -14.90
CA ILE A 427 -3.56 -0.66 -16.12
C ILE A 427 -2.61 0.52 -16.36
N HIS A 428 -1.33 0.24 -16.51
CA HIS A 428 -0.31 1.21 -16.88
C HIS A 428 0.26 0.91 -18.25
N PRO A 429 0.15 1.84 -19.22
CA PRO A 429 0.83 1.72 -20.50
C PRO A 429 2.36 1.82 -20.33
N ILE A 430 3.09 1.05 -21.16
CA ILE A 430 4.55 1.06 -21.17
C ILE A 430 5.11 1.29 -22.57
N ASP A 431 6.32 1.83 -22.65
CA ASP A 431 6.93 2.31 -23.91
C ASP A 431 7.81 1.29 -24.63
N LYS A 432 8.08 0.14 -24.02
CA LYS A 432 8.90 -0.95 -24.59
C LYS A 432 8.34 -2.30 -24.19
N ILE A 433 8.68 -3.35 -24.94
CA ILE A 433 8.28 -4.71 -24.58
C ILE A 433 9.03 -5.14 -23.32
N LEU A 434 8.26 -5.42 -22.27
CA LEU A 434 8.75 -5.85 -20.98
C LEU A 434 9.01 -7.35 -20.95
N ILE A 435 10.22 -7.77 -20.64
CA ILE A 435 10.59 -9.18 -20.51
C ILE A 435 11.42 -9.43 -19.27
N TYR A 436 11.38 -10.66 -18.78
CA TYR A 436 12.30 -11.17 -17.79
C TYR A 436 13.42 -11.95 -18.50
N ASN A 437 14.66 -11.57 -18.22
CA ASN A 437 15.82 -12.32 -18.65
C ASN A 437 16.74 -12.55 -17.43
N GLU A 438 16.86 -13.79 -16.99
CA GLU A 438 17.56 -14.14 -15.74
C GLU A 438 19.02 -13.65 -15.75
N ASN A 439 19.73 -13.83 -16.84
CA ASN A 439 21.14 -13.41 -16.95
C ASN A 439 21.30 -11.89 -16.79
N GLU A 440 20.39 -11.12 -17.40
CA GLU A 440 20.41 -9.67 -17.28
C GLU A 440 19.96 -9.22 -15.88
N MET A 441 18.97 -9.87 -15.30
CA MET A 441 18.54 -9.61 -13.92
C MET A 441 19.69 -9.87 -12.95
N VAL A 442 20.24 -11.09 -12.95
CA VAL A 442 21.32 -11.51 -12.04
C VAL A 442 22.61 -10.74 -12.25
N GLY A 443 23.00 -10.47 -13.49
CA GLY A 443 24.27 -9.82 -13.84
C GLY A 443 24.26 -8.30 -13.78
N ASN A 444 23.07 -7.68 -13.83
CA ASN A 444 22.94 -6.24 -14.01
C ASN A 444 21.84 -5.62 -13.14
N ILE A 445 20.57 -5.85 -13.46
CA ILE A 445 19.42 -5.07 -12.93
C ILE A 445 19.28 -5.24 -11.41
N ILE A 446 19.32 -6.48 -10.91
CA ILE A 446 19.24 -6.81 -9.48
C ILE A 446 20.58 -7.35 -8.94
N ASN A 447 21.68 -6.99 -9.59
CA ASN A 447 23.03 -7.25 -9.09
C ASN A 447 23.44 -6.18 -8.08
N GLU A 448 22.60 -6.01 -7.08
CA GLU A 448 22.70 -4.98 -6.05
C GLU A 448 22.11 -5.48 -4.74
N ARG A 449 22.24 -4.69 -3.68
CA ARG A 449 21.51 -4.93 -2.45
C ARG A 449 20.02 -4.67 -2.72
N MET A 450 19.20 -5.68 -2.56
CA MET A 450 17.76 -5.57 -2.68
C MET A 450 17.16 -5.38 -1.28
N ARG A 451 16.40 -4.29 -1.11
CA ARG A 451 15.67 -4.00 0.12
C ARG A 451 14.18 -4.15 -0.14
N PHE A 452 13.52 -4.93 0.68
CA PHE A 452 12.09 -5.19 0.60
C PHE A 452 11.44 -4.77 1.90
N ASP A 453 10.57 -3.81 1.83
CA ASP A 453 9.72 -3.44 2.94
C ASP A 453 8.70 -4.55 3.22
N PHE A 454 8.53 -4.93 4.50
CA PHE A 454 7.62 -6.01 4.87
C PHE A 454 6.15 -5.68 4.60
N ALA A 455 5.75 -4.42 4.69
CA ALA A 455 4.39 -3.99 4.42
C ALA A 455 4.10 -4.02 2.91
N SER A 456 5.00 -3.54 2.08
CA SER A 456 4.83 -3.55 0.62
C SER A 456 4.84 -4.96 0.00
N LEU A 457 5.38 -5.95 0.73
CA LEU A 457 5.27 -7.37 0.35
C LEU A 457 3.88 -7.97 0.62
N GLN A 458 2.95 -7.22 1.24
CA GLN A 458 1.60 -7.68 1.54
C GLN A 458 0.59 -6.99 0.60
N PRO A 459 0.22 -7.61 -0.54
CA PRO A 459 -0.69 -7.02 -1.51
C PRO A 459 -2.08 -6.72 -0.94
N GLU A 460 -2.47 -7.36 0.16
CA GLU A 460 -3.72 -7.08 0.86
C GLU A 460 -3.78 -5.64 1.38
N LEU A 461 -2.65 -5.05 1.79
CA LEU A 461 -2.61 -3.66 2.25
C LEU A 461 -2.96 -2.68 1.12
N SER A 462 -2.36 -2.85 -0.06
CA SER A 462 -2.65 -1.99 -1.22
C SER A 462 -4.02 -2.28 -1.83
N SER A 463 -4.44 -3.55 -1.87
CA SER A 463 -5.74 -3.96 -2.40
C SER A 463 -6.93 -3.50 -1.57
N ASN A 464 -6.73 -3.16 -0.28
CA ASN A 464 -7.79 -2.77 0.66
C ASN A 464 -7.61 -1.36 1.22
N ASN A 465 -6.86 -0.49 0.53
CA ASN A 465 -6.61 0.91 0.91
C ASN A 465 -6.02 1.09 2.33
N LEU A 466 -5.29 0.10 2.79
CA LEU A 466 -4.66 0.15 4.11
C LEU A 466 -3.24 0.70 4.01
N TRP A 467 -2.56 0.43 2.88
CA TRP A 467 -1.17 0.79 2.68
C TRP A 467 -0.97 2.31 2.78
N GLN A 468 -0.14 2.72 3.74
CA GLN A 468 0.21 4.10 4.10
C GLN A 468 -0.97 5.01 4.48
N ASN A 469 -2.13 4.43 4.74
CA ASN A 469 -3.35 5.18 4.99
C ASN A 469 -3.84 5.04 6.43
N THR A 470 -3.84 3.82 6.97
CA THR A 470 -4.57 3.57 8.21
C THR A 470 -3.81 2.58 9.09
N TYR A 471 -3.60 2.93 10.36
CA TYR A 471 -3.24 1.97 11.39
C TYR A 471 -4.27 0.84 11.46
N GLY A 472 -3.79 -0.40 11.61
CA GLY A 472 -4.67 -1.54 11.72
C GLY A 472 -4.06 -2.70 12.51
N GLU A 473 -4.93 -3.47 13.15
CA GLU A 473 -4.61 -4.73 13.82
C GLU A 473 -5.21 -5.88 13.03
N PHE A 474 -4.43 -6.91 12.77
CA PHE A 474 -4.80 -7.99 11.86
C PHE A 474 -4.46 -9.36 12.44
N PRO A 475 -5.29 -10.40 12.19
CA PRO A 475 -4.84 -11.77 12.32
C PRO A 475 -3.80 -12.09 11.22
N ALA A 476 -2.88 -13.01 11.48
CA ALA A 476 -1.86 -13.38 10.48
C ALA A 476 -2.50 -13.93 9.19
N GLU A 477 -3.62 -14.60 9.32
CA GLU A 477 -4.43 -15.18 8.25
C GLU A 477 -5.04 -14.13 7.29
N TYR A 478 -4.99 -12.85 7.68
CA TYR A 478 -5.35 -11.75 6.78
C TYR A 478 -4.41 -11.65 5.58
N PHE A 479 -3.17 -12.09 5.71
CA PHE A 479 -2.12 -11.96 4.71
C PHE A 479 -1.73 -13.31 4.11
N LYS A 480 -1.80 -13.45 2.79
CA LYS A 480 -1.32 -14.65 2.07
C LYS A 480 0.18 -14.89 2.27
N GLY A 481 0.93 -13.79 2.39
CA GLY A 481 2.38 -13.80 2.59
C GLY A 481 2.82 -14.16 4.01
N ILE A 482 1.89 -14.42 4.95
CA ILE A 482 2.20 -14.68 6.35
C ILE A 482 1.50 -15.96 6.82
N LYS A 483 2.27 -16.86 7.46
CA LYS A 483 1.74 -18.07 8.08
C LYS A 483 1.84 -17.97 9.60
N LYS A 484 0.75 -18.20 10.30
CA LYS A 484 0.75 -18.39 11.74
C LYS A 484 1.25 -19.80 12.06
N MET A 485 2.38 -19.87 12.75
CA MET A 485 3.02 -21.16 13.14
C MET A 485 2.61 -21.56 14.55
N GLY A 486 2.18 -20.61 15.37
CA GLY A 486 1.73 -20.81 16.75
C GLY A 486 1.51 -19.48 17.47
N GLY A 487 1.29 -19.57 18.79
CA GLY A 487 1.06 -18.40 19.62
C GLY A 487 -0.30 -17.72 19.43
N ASN A 488 -0.53 -16.64 20.18
CA ASN A 488 -1.74 -15.83 20.15
C ASN A 488 -1.46 -14.38 19.73
N GLY A 489 -0.31 -14.17 19.08
CA GLY A 489 0.09 -12.85 18.60
C GLY A 489 -0.78 -12.33 17.47
N LEU A 490 -0.71 -11.03 17.25
CA LEU A 490 -1.35 -10.32 16.14
C LEU A 490 -0.31 -9.51 15.37
N ILE A 491 -0.70 -9.04 14.21
CA ILE A 491 0.10 -8.18 13.34
C ILE A 491 -0.53 -6.78 13.39
N MET A 492 0.32 -5.78 13.67
CA MET A 492 -0.09 -4.38 13.62
C MET A 492 0.61 -3.73 12.44
N TYR A 493 -0.13 -3.00 11.64
CA TYR A 493 0.40 -2.16 10.59
C TYR A 493 0.43 -0.71 11.05
N ILE A 494 1.59 -0.08 10.98
CA ILE A 494 1.85 1.28 11.49
C ILE A 494 2.32 2.16 10.34
N PRO A 495 1.47 3.01 9.77
CA PRO A 495 1.90 4.02 8.80
C PRO A 495 2.62 5.18 9.49
N GLY A 496 3.52 5.83 8.77
CA GLY A 496 4.18 7.07 9.20
C GLY A 496 5.56 6.89 9.81
N ALA A 497 6.10 5.67 9.95
CA ALA A 497 7.41 5.42 10.54
C ALA A 497 8.20 4.39 9.74
N GLY A 498 9.53 4.44 9.79
CA GLY A 498 10.40 3.45 9.17
C GLY A 498 10.76 3.70 7.71
N TYR A 499 11.27 2.66 7.04
CA TYR A 499 11.58 2.66 5.62
C TYR A 499 10.27 2.73 4.81
N LEU A 500 10.21 3.56 3.79
CA LEU A 500 8.98 3.88 3.05
C LEU A 500 7.83 4.39 3.93
N LEU A 501 8.11 4.78 5.17
CA LEU A 501 7.19 5.35 6.15
C LEU A 501 6.05 4.41 6.57
N ASP A 502 6.36 3.16 6.76
CA ASP A 502 5.48 2.20 7.43
C ASP A 502 6.28 1.08 8.10
N ASN A 503 5.63 0.35 8.99
CA ASN A 503 6.20 -0.76 9.74
C ASN A 503 5.15 -1.84 9.96
N ILE A 504 5.60 -3.07 10.06
CA ILE A 504 4.83 -4.16 10.63
C ILE A 504 5.35 -4.43 12.04
N TRP A 505 4.45 -4.48 13.02
CA TRP A 505 4.76 -4.84 14.38
C TRP A 505 4.17 -6.20 14.72
N LEU A 506 5.01 -7.11 15.20
CA LEU A 506 4.57 -8.39 15.73
C LEU A 506 4.30 -8.23 17.22
N TYR A 507 3.06 -8.49 17.62
CA TYR A 507 2.58 -8.18 18.96
C TYR A 507 2.37 -9.44 19.78
N VAL A 508 2.85 -9.42 21.02
CA VAL A 508 2.74 -10.48 22.03
C VAL A 508 3.26 -11.82 21.50
N ASP A 509 2.93 -12.92 22.04
CA ASP A 509 3.29 -14.31 21.76
C ASP A 509 3.23 -14.69 20.26
N PHE A 510 4.05 -14.00 19.43
CA PHE A 510 4.07 -14.19 18.00
C PHE A 510 4.91 -15.41 17.58
N ASP A 511 4.40 -16.15 16.62
CA ASP A 511 5.12 -17.19 15.90
C ASP A 511 4.64 -17.17 14.45
N PHE A 512 5.27 -16.30 13.63
CA PHE A 512 4.85 -16.01 12.27
C PHE A 512 5.98 -16.27 11.28
N SER A 513 5.60 -16.82 10.12
CA SER A 513 6.50 -17.06 9.01
C SER A 513 6.11 -16.19 7.83
N PHE A 514 7.03 -15.34 7.36
CA PHE A 514 6.87 -14.42 6.24
C PHE A 514 7.45 -15.03 4.98
N LYS A 515 6.70 -14.99 3.89
CA LYS A 515 7.17 -15.39 2.57
C LYS A 515 8.22 -14.40 2.07
N LEU A 516 9.38 -14.89 1.66
CA LEU A 516 10.39 -14.06 1.03
C LEU A 516 10.03 -13.77 -0.44
N PRO A 517 10.48 -12.61 -0.98
CA PRO A 517 10.29 -12.32 -2.40
C PRO A 517 11.06 -13.32 -3.28
N PRO A 518 10.57 -13.58 -4.52
CA PRO A 518 11.17 -14.55 -5.42
C PRO A 518 12.46 -13.99 -6.06
N VAL A 519 13.57 -14.08 -5.33
CA VAL A 519 14.89 -13.69 -5.85
C VAL A 519 15.49 -14.81 -6.72
N PRO A 520 16.31 -14.49 -7.75
CA PRO A 520 16.96 -15.52 -8.56
C PRO A 520 17.84 -16.47 -7.74
N PRO A 521 18.00 -17.73 -8.19
CA PRO A 521 18.81 -18.72 -7.48
C PRO A 521 20.28 -18.32 -7.37
N ARG A 522 20.75 -18.03 -6.18
CA ARG A 522 22.17 -17.80 -5.85
C ARG A 522 22.38 -17.69 -4.34
N THR A 523 23.63 -17.56 -3.91
CA THR A 523 23.95 -17.34 -2.49
C THR A 523 23.80 -15.86 -2.15
N TYR A 524 23.06 -15.61 -1.05
CA TYR A 524 22.80 -14.30 -0.52
C TYR A 524 23.23 -14.16 0.94
N GLU A 525 23.57 -12.95 1.33
CA GLU A 525 23.54 -12.50 2.72
C GLU A 525 22.17 -11.88 2.99
N ILE A 526 21.49 -12.37 4.01
CA ILE A 526 20.15 -11.92 4.41
C ILE A 526 20.27 -11.12 5.68
N ARG A 527 19.63 -9.95 5.71
CA ARG A 527 19.65 -9.00 6.81
C ARG A 527 18.22 -8.54 7.12
N ILE A 528 17.94 -8.29 8.38
CA ILE A 528 16.68 -7.65 8.80
C ILE A 528 16.96 -6.29 9.39
N SER A 529 16.05 -5.33 9.17
CA SER A 529 16.00 -4.08 9.92
C SER A 529 15.34 -4.32 11.27
N GLN A 530 15.90 -3.74 12.31
CA GLN A 530 15.40 -3.82 13.67
C GLN A 530 15.47 -2.47 14.33
N GLN A 531 14.37 -2.05 14.96
CA GLN A 531 14.33 -0.86 15.77
C GLN A 531 15.27 -1.00 16.98
N ALA A 532 15.89 0.09 17.38
CA ALA A 532 16.89 0.15 18.44
C ALA A 532 16.62 1.32 19.39
N HIS A 533 17.13 1.25 20.60
CA HIS A 533 16.97 2.28 21.63
C HIS A 533 18.30 2.84 22.11
N ASN A 534 18.33 4.15 22.37
CA ASN A 534 19.54 4.85 22.81
C ASN A 534 20.04 4.41 24.19
N HIS A 535 19.16 3.93 25.06
CA HIS A 535 19.53 3.54 26.43
C HIS A 535 18.71 2.34 26.91
N ILE A 536 19.29 1.53 27.79
CA ILE A 536 18.55 0.51 28.52
C ILE A 536 17.48 1.21 29.36
N ASN A 537 16.24 1.11 28.91
CA ASN A 537 15.11 1.60 29.68
C ASN A 537 14.72 0.54 30.70
N THR A 538 15.08 0.76 31.97
CA THR A 538 14.83 -0.19 33.07
C THR A 538 13.37 -0.51 33.33
N GLY A 539 12.43 0.15 32.63
CA GLY A 539 10.99 -0.08 32.72
C GLY A 539 10.40 -0.89 31.56
N ARG A 540 11.18 -1.25 30.53
CA ARG A 540 10.71 -2.05 29.41
C ARG A 540 11.17 -3.50 29.51
N THR A 541 10.28 -4.42 29.22
CA THR A 541 10.55 -5.86 29.24
C THR A 541 11.20 -6.24 27.93
N MET A 542 12.47 -6.65 27.99
CA MET A 542 13.18 -7.17 26.81
C MET A 542 12.70 -8.57 26.50
N ALA A 543 11.88 -8.71 25.47
CA ALA A 543 11.55 -10.01 24.91
C ALA A 543 12.70 -10.50 24.02
N SER A 544 12.88 -11.80 23.98
CA SER A 544 13.76 -12.45 23.03
C SER A 544 12.96 -13.19 21.96
N TYR A 545 13.53 -13.30 20.77
CA TYR A 545 12.94 -14.02 19.66
C TYR A 545 14.00 -14.78 18.88
N GLN A 546 13.57 -15.87 18.22
CA GLN A 546 14.41 -16.70 17.37
C GLN A 546 13.96 -16.59 15.93
N LEU A 547 14.94 -16.48 15.03
CA LEU A 547 14.72 -16.51 13.59
C LEU A 547 15.00 -17.89 13.00
N TYR A 548 14.21 -18.24 11.97
CA TYR A 548 14.41 -19.44 11.17
C TYR A 548 14.24 -19.10 9.69
N LEU A 549 15.17 -19.54 8.86
CA LEU A 549 15.04 -19.53 7.41
C LEU A 549 14.74 -20.95 6.94
N ASP A 550 13.60 -21.15 6.27
CA ASP A 550 13.15 -22.48 5.82
C ASP A 550 13.22 -23.55 6.93
N ASN A 551 12.76 -23.20 8.13
CA ASN A 551 12.82 -23.97 9.35
C ASN A 551 14.22 -24.24 9.94
N LYS A 552 15.29 -23.69 9.34
CA LYS A 552 16.65 -23.76 9.87
C LYS A 552 16.93 -22.57 10.77
N ILE A 553 17.45 -22.80 11.96
CA ILE A 553 17.77 -21.74 12.94
C ILE A 553 18.81 -20.78 12.36
N CYS A 554 18.55 -19.49 12.47
CA CYS A 554 19.44 -18.39 12.10
C CYS A 554 20.09 -17.79 13.35
N GLY A 555 21.30 -18.20 13.66
CA GLY A 555 22.07 -17.65 14.77
C GLY A 555 21.46 -17.86 16.16
N ASN A 556 21.92 -17.08 17.12
CA ASN A 556 21.40 -17.05 18.48
C ASN A 556 20.10 -16.25 18.58
N PRO A 557 19.29 -16.46 19.63
CA PRO A 557 18.16 -15.58 19.91
C PRO A 557 18.57 -14.13 19.98
N LEU A 558 17.72 -13.26 19.49
CA LEU A 558 17.90 -11.81 19.46
C LEU A 558 17.02 -11.13 20.51
N LEU A 559 17.48 -10.02 21.04
CA LEU A 559 16.65 -9.14 21.85
C LEU A 559 15.73 -8.34 20.94
N GLN A 560 14.54 -8.07 21.42
CA GLN A 560 13.54 -7.29 20.69
C GLN A 560 14.02 -5.84 20.42
N GLU A 561 14.70 -5.24 21.38
CA GLU A 561 15.23 -3.89 21.26
C GLU A 561 16.73 -3.89 21.63
N PRO A 562 17.63 -3.86 20.64
CA PRO A 562 19.05 -3.67 20.90
C PRO A 562 19.32 -2.26 21.43
N HIS A 563 20.37 -2.11 22.25
CA HIS A 563 20.75 -0.86 22.89
C HIS A 563 22.08 -0.32 22.38
N SER A 564 22.24 1.02 22.38
CA SER A 564 23.46 1.69 21.88
C SER A 564 24.71 1.40 22.70
N ASP A 565 24.54 1.09 23.97
CA ASP A 565 25.62 0.73 24.92
C ASP A 565 25.93 -0.78 24.95
N ASP A 566 25.29 -1.57 24.09
CA ASP A 566 25.60 -3.00 23.94
C ASP A 566 26.96 -3.21 23.27
N LEU A 567 27.92 -3.76 24.05
CA LEU A 567 29.28 -4.01 23.57
C LEU A 567 29.32 -5.10 22.48
N ASP A 568 28.32 -5.99 22.42
CA ASP A 568 28.20 -7.00 21.36
C ASP A 568 27.77 -6.37 20.03
N ILE A 569 27.18 -5.18 20.07
CA ILE A 569 26.86 -4.38 18.87
C ILE A 569 28.05 -3.47 18.54
N GLY A 570 28.50 -2.68 19.50
CA GLY A 570 29.63 -1.77 19.36
C GLY A 570 29.34 -0.58 18.42
N TRP A 571 28.13 -0.03 18.52
CA TRP A 571 27.73 1.11 17.69
C TRP A 571 28.38 2.41 18.18
N ILE A 572 28.89 3.23 17.27
CA ILE A 572 29.41 4.58 17.52
C ILE A 572 28.99 5.48 16.34
N GLU A 573 28.61 6.71 16.63
CA GLU A 573 28.24 7.70 15.62
C GLU A 573 29.37 7.97 14.61
N ASP A 574 28.99 8.19 13.34
CA ASP A 574 29.99 8.51 12.28
C ASP A 574 30.73 9.83 12.54
N ASN A 575 30.05 10.80 13.13
CA ASN A 575 30.62 12.14 13.39
C ASN A 575 31.72 12.18 14.48
N VAL A 576 31.90 11.10 15.25
CA VAL A 576 32.96 10.97 16.26
C VAL A 576 34.17 10.18 15.77
N THR A 577 34.22 9.83 14.48
CA THR A 577 35.30 9.02 13.89
C THR A 577 36.04 9.75 12.78
N TYR A 578 37.36 9.52 12.67
CA TYR A 578 38.19 10.16 11.64
C TYR A 578 37.93 9.67 10.21
N ASP A 579 37.44 8.44 10.05
CA ASP A 579 37.22 7.79 8.76
C ASP A 579 35.74 7.65 8.41
N ASN A 580 34.89 8.51 8.97
CA ASN A 580 33.44 8.46 8.84
C ASN A 580 32.85 7.09 9.24
N GLY A 581 33.44 6.42 10.20
CA GLY A 581 32.95 5.17 10.73
C GLY A 581 33.31 3.90 9.95
N VAL A 582 34.14 3.97 8.92
CA VAL A 582 34.47 2.82 8.06
C VAL A 582 35.08 1.66 8.87
N GLU A 583 36.01 1.93 9.76
CA GLU A 583 36.61 0.86 10.56
C GLU A 583 35.61 0.30 11.59
N LEU A 584 34.80 1.15 12.19
CA LEU A 584 33.74 0.74 13.11
C LEU A 584 32.64 -0.07 12.40
N ASP A 585 32.28 0.30 11.17
CA ASP A 585 31.36 -0.50 10.36
C ASP A 585 31.87 -1.92 10.16
N LYS A 586 33.18 -2.10 9.89
CA LYS A 586 33.79 -3.43 9.78
C LYS A 586 33.74 -4.21 11.10
N GLN A 587 33.99 -3.53 12.22
CA GLN A 587 33.93 -4.15 13.55
C GLN A 587 32.49 -4.57 13.90
N MET A 588 31.52 -3.71 13.67
CA MET A 588 30.09 -4.05 13.85
C MET A 588 29.69 -5.22 12.96
N ARG A 589 30.12 -5.20 11.70
CA ARG A 589 29.84 -6.27 10.75
C ARG A 589 30.42 -7.63 11.20
N ASN A 590 31.62 -7.64 11.75
CA ASN A 590 32.23 -8.86 12.30
C ASN A 590 31.41 -9.45 13.48
N ARG A 591 30.63 -8.61 14.16
CA ARG A 591 29.65 -9.01 15.19
C ARG A 591 28.26 -9.33 14.62
N GLY A 592 28.10 -9.24 13.30
CA GLY A 592 26.83 -9.49 12.60
C GLY A 592 25.83 -8.34 12.70
N TRP A 593 26.29 -7.13 12.97
CA TRP A 593 25.47 -5.91 13.02
C TRP A 593 25.94 -4.88 12.03
N MET A 594 25.03 -4.01 11.59
CA MET A 594 25.31 -2.91 10.69
C MET A 594 24.42 -1.72 11.05
N LYS A 595 24.94 -0.51 10.84
CA LYS A 595 24.12 0.71 10.92
C LYS A 595 23.04 0.70 9.84
N ALA A 596 21.89 1.29 10.11
CA ALA A 596 20.92 1.58 9.07
C ALA A 596 21.47 2.61 8.07
N PRO A 597 20.87 2.76 6.88
CA PRO A 597 21.27 3.77 5.91
C PRO A 597 21.11 5.19 6.45
N ASP A 598 21.88 6.15 5.90
CA ASP A 598 21.84 7.56 6.29
C ASP A 598 20.53 8.28 5.87
N SER A 599 19.81 7.75 4.91
CA SER A 599 18.54 8.26 4.40
C SER A 599 17.31 7.63 5.08
N TYR A 600 17.34 7.43 6.38
CA TYR A 600 16.28 6.72 7.10
C TYR A 600 15.37 7.69 7.87
N ASN A 601 14.06 7.43 7.93
CA ASN A 601 13.14 8.16 8.77
C ASN A 601 12.95 7.46 10.12
N ASP A 602 12.89 8.24 11.19
CA ASP A 602 12.63 7.69 12.51
C ASP A 602 11.14 7.37 12.75
N TYR A 603 10.88 6.79 13.92
CA TYR A 603 9.52 6.46 14.37
C TYR A 603 8.54 7.65 14.35
N TYR A 604 9.04 8.88 14.46
CA TYR A 604 8.22 10.11 14.50
C TYR A 604 8.04 10.75 13.12
N GLY A 605 8.47 10.09 12.04
CA GLY A 605 8.37 10.60 10.67
C GLY A 605 9.35 11.73 10.36
N GLY A 606 10.30 12.02 11.26
CA GLY A 606 11.40 12.95 11.02
C GLY A 606 12.50 12.29 10.18
N PHE A 607 13.13 13.07 9.29
CA PHE A 607 14.35 12.62 8.63
C PHE A 607 15.49 12.52 9.67
N VAL A 608 15.96 11.32 9.91
CA VAL A 608 17.07 11.03 10.81
C VAL A 608 18.19 10.36 10.03
N ASN A 609 19.40 10.88 10.19
CA ASN A 609 20.57 10.14 9.73
C ASN A 609 20.86 8.99 10.72
N ALA A 610 20.43 7.78 10.36
CA ALA A 610 20.58 6.59 11.21
C ALA A 610 22.04 6.17 11.43
N ARG A 611 23.00 6.82 10.78
CA ARG A 611 24.44 6.67 11.06
C ARG A 611 24.93 7.59 12.17
N GLN A 612 24.16 8.62 12.49
CA GLN A 612 24.41 9.59 13.57
C GLN A 612 23.44 9.45 14.73
N SER A 613 22.32 8.75 14.53
CA SER A 613 21.32 8.49 15.55
C SER A 613 21.06 6.99 15.68
N PHE A 614 21.07 6.49 16.89
CA PHE A 614 20.77 5.09 17.20
C PHE A 614 19.27 4.87 17.25
N SER A 615 18.67 4.60 16.09
CA SER A 615 17.22 4.39 15.97
C SER A 615 16.87 3.05 15.31
N TYR A 616 17.67 2.64 14.33
CA TYR A 616 17.53 1.38 13.63
C TYR A 616 18.88 0.76 13.32
N LEU A 617 18.92 -0.56 13.33
CA LEU A 617 20.10 -1.35 12.97
C LEU A 617 19.72 -2.39 11.93
N ARG A 618 20.72 -2.87 11.20
CA ARG A 618 20.59 -4.06 10.36
C ARG A 618 21.30 -5.24 11.03
N LYS A 619 20.59 -6.36 11.19
CA LYS A 619 21.16 -7.63 11.68
C LYS A 619 21.37 -8.58 10.53
N ILE A 620 22.61 -9.06 10.35
CA ILE A 620 22.93 -10.15 9.44
C ILE A 620 22.43 -11.45 10.10
N ILE A 621 21.51 -12.15 9.43
CA ILE A 621 20.85 -13.33 9.98
C ILE A 621 21.29 -14.64 9.32
N ALA A 622 21.64 -14.61 8.03
CA ALA A 622 22.07 -15.81 7.30
C ALA A 622 22.93 -15.45 6.09
N ARG A 623 23.74 -16.43 5.66
CA ARG A 623 24.38 -16.50 4.34
C ARG A 623 24.04 -17.85 3.76
N GLU A 624 23.03 -17.88 2.88
CA GLU A 624 22.46 -19.12 2.37
C GLU A 624 22.21 -19.05 0.87
N TYR A 625 22.22 -20.21 0.22
CA TYR A 625 21.78 -20.35 -1.15
C TYR A 625 20.25 -20.43 -1.16
N LEU A 626 19.62 -19.46 -1.80
CA LEU A 626 18.19 -19.50 -2.10
C LEU A 626 18.02 -20.12 -3.49
N SER A 627 17.27 -21.21 -3.55
CA SER A 627 16.94 -21.93 -4.79
C SER A 627 15.73 -21.30 -5.49
N ASP A 628 15.32 -21.86 -6.63
CA ASP A 628 13.99 -21.62 -7.14
C ASP A 628 12.94 -22.18 -6.18
N GLY A 629 11.94 -21.41 -5.89
CA GLY A 629 10.84 -21.82 -5.03
C GLY A 629 10.51 -20.82 -3.93
N GLU A 630 9.66 -21.26 -3.02
CA GLU A 630 9.24 -20.40 -1.91
C GLU A 630 10.21 -20.53 -0.73
N HIS A 631 10.67 -19.42 -0.24
CA HIS A 631 11.46 -19.32 0.98
C HIS A 631 10.69 -18.57 2.05
N TRP A 632 10.89 -18.94 3.33
CA TRP A 632 10.14 -18.43 4.46
C TRP A 632 11.04 -18.02 5.60
N LEU A 633 10.87 -16.79 6.10
CA LEU A 633 11.54 -16.26 7.29
C LEU A 633 10.57 -16.24 8.46
N ARG A 634 10.84 -17.06 9.49
CA ARG A 634 10.01 -17.19 10.69
C ARG A 634 10.59 -16.40 11.85
N PHE A 635 9.73 -15.64 12.50
CA PHE A 635 9.96 -14.93 13.75
C PHE A 635 9.18 -15.64 14.86
N ARG A 636 9.89 -16.18 15.84
CA ARG A 636 9.29 -16.89 16.96
C ARG A 636 9.64 -16.21 18.27
N TYR A 637 8.64 -15.76 19.00
CA TYR A 637 8.76 -15.26 20.36
C TYR A 637 9.24 -16.36 21.31
N LEU A 638 10.20 -16.07 22.20
CA LEU A 638 10.75 -17.01 23.15
C LEU A 638 10.37 -16.71 24.60
N GLY A 639 9.74 -15.59 24.85
CA GLY A 639 9.39 -15.15 26.18
C GLY A 639 10.12 -13.88 26.61
N ALA A 640 9.64 -13.31 27.69
CA ALA A 640 10.25 -12.19 28.35
C ALA A 640 10.27 -12.43 29.85
N PRO A 641 11.26 -11.91 30.59
CA PRO A 641 11.20 -11.89 32.04
C PRO A 641 9.93 -11.14 32.47
N THR A 642 9.14 -11.74 33.36
CA THR A 642 7.96 -11.09 33.94
C THR A 642 8.43 -9.95 34.84
N VAL A 643 8.26 -8.72 34.37
CA VAL A 643 8.38 -7.52 35.19
C VAL A 643 6.96 -7.01 35.46
N GLU A 644 6.61 -6.94 36.74
CA GLU A 644 5.30 -6.49 37.20
C GLU A 644 5.04 -5.06 36.71
N GLY A 645 4.05 -4.88 35.83
CA GLY A 645 3.54 -3.57 35.38
C GLY A 645 3.69 -3.22 33.90
N TYR A 646 4.45 -3.96 33.08
CA TYR A 646 4.62 -3.68 31.65
C TYR A 646 4.37 -4.94 30.80
N ARG A 647 3.38 -4.86 29.90
CA ARG A 647 2.90 -6.01 29.09
C ARG A 647 2.95 -5.77 27.59
N LEU A 648 3.80 -4.89 27.10
CA LEU A 648 3.85 -4.62 25.66
C LEU A 648 5.08 -5.29 25.04
N PHE A 649 4.87 -6.47 24.46
CA PHE A 649 5.88 -7.19 23.68
C PHE A 649 5.62 -6.91 22.21
N ILE A 650 6.34 -5.95 21.65
CA ILE A 650 6.19 -5.52 20.26
C ILE A 650 7.55 -5.68 19.59
N LEU A 651 7.61 -6.45 18.51
CA LEU A 651 8.78 -6.49 17.64
C LEU A 651 8.47 -5.69 16.37
N PRO A 652 8.95 -4.47 16.24
CA PRO A 652 8.91 -3.74 14.97
C PRO A 652 9.83 -4.42 13.97
N ILE A 653 9.28 -4.83 12.84
CA ILE A 653 10.02 -5.26 11.66
C ILE A 653 9.70 -4.30 10.53
N ASP A 654 10.73 -3.83 9.86
CA ASP A 654 10.60 -2.76 8.88
C ASP A 654 10.90 -3.32 7.48
N TYR A 655 12.13 -3.69 7.21
CA TYR A 655 12.51 -4.27 5.94
C TYR A 655 13.46 -5.46 6.08
N ILE A 656 13.53 -6.24 5.01
CA ILE A 656 14.54 -7.26 4.79
C ILE A 656 15.47 -6.85 3.63
N GLU A 657 16.78 -7.05 3.81
CA GLU A 657 17.74 -6.92 2.71
C GLU A 657 18.21 -8.31 2.28
N ILE A 658 18.21 -8.53 0.97
CA ILE A 658 18.75 -9.74 0.33
C ILE A 658 19.86 -9.30 -0.60
N VAL A 659 21.11 -9.62 -0.21
CA VAL A 659 22.32 -9.08 -0.87
C VAL A 659 23.09 -10.23 -1.50
N PRO A 660 23.35 -10.19 -2.82
CA PRO A 660 24.21 -11.18 -3.47
C PRO A 660 25.58 -11.27 -2.78
N LEU A 661 26.01 -12.48 -2.41
CA LEU A 661 27.17 -12.66 -1.56
C LEU A 661 28.48 -12.08 -2.14
N HIS A 662 28.64 -12.10 -3.47
CA HIS A 662 29.82 -11.54 -4.13
C HIS A 662 29.94 -10.01 -4.02
N ILE A 663 28.81 -9.30 -3.85
CA ILE A 663 28.80 -7.84 -3.64
C ILE A 663 29.25 -7.50 -2.22
N VAL A 664 28.90 -8.32 -1.26
CA VAL A 664 29.22 -8.14 0.17
C VAL A 664 30.71 -8.01 0.41
N SER A 665 31.52 -8.70 -0.38
CA SER A 665 33.00 -8.73 -0.27
C SER A 665 33.70 -7.81 -1.27
N ASP A 666 32.97 -7.03 -2.07
CA ASP A 666 33.54 -6.18 -3.11
C ASP A 666 34.16 -4.92 -2.48
N PRO A 667 35.50 -4.75 -2.52
CA PRO A 667 36.16 -3.57 -1.97
C PRO A 667 35.88 -2.29 -2.77
N VAL A 668 35.42 -2.42 -4.02
CA VAL A 668 35.10 -1.29 -4.91
C VAL A 668 33.67 -0.76 -4.65
N LYS A 669 32.81 -1.60 -4.09
CA LYS A 669 31.46 -1.22 -3.66
C LYS A 669 31.40 -1.33 -2.13
N PRO A 670 31.86 -0.31 -1.41
CA PRO A 670 31.78 -0.34 0.04
C PRO A 670 30.34 -0.47 0.49
N GLU A 671 30.18 -0.93 1.72
CA GLU A 671 28.87 -1.05 2.36
C GLU A 671 28.00 0.18 2.08
N ASP A 672 26.82 -0.12 1.69
CA ASP A 672 25.86 0.84 1.25
C ASP A 672 25.42 1.73 2.41
N ARG A 673 25.65 3.01 2.26
CA ARG A 673 25.28 4.04 3.22
C ARG A 673 23.93 4.70 2.91
N HIS A 674 23.36 4.43 1.71
CA HIS A 674 22.14 5.08 1.21
C HIS A 674 20.94 4.15 1.20
#